data_f821b8a948f03953f0b1cd5054f8ccdc
#
_entry.id   f821b8a948f03953f0b1cd5054f8ccdc
#
_cell.length_a   1.000
_cell.length_b   1.000
_cell.length_c   1.000
_cell.angle_alpha   90.00
_cell.angle_beta   90.00
_cell.angle_gamma   90.00
#
_symmetry.space_group_name_H-M   'P 1'
#
loop_
_entity.id
_entity.type
_entity.pdbx_description
1 polymer ?
#
loop_
_entity_poly.entity_id
_entity_poly.type
_entity_poly.pdbx_seq_one_letter_code
_entity_poly.pdbx_strand_id
1 'polypeptide(L)'
;MKFKIESEFKPTGDQPQAISQLVDGITQAEKYQTLLGVTGSGKTFTVANVIQEVQKPTLVLAHNKTLAAQLYSEFKQFFPNNAVEYFVSYYDYYQPEAYIPVSGVYIEKDLSINEEIEKMRLSTTSSLLSGRRDVLVVASVSCLYGIGNPVEFQKNVITLKRDQIISRTKLLHQLVQSLYSRTEAEFNHGNFRIKGDTVDIFPSYDDHAFRIHFFGDEIEDIEAFNIQTNEVIEKYDRLNIYPANMFVTSPEVLQNAIKDIQDDLMKQYDYFKDIGKHLEAKRLKERTEFDLEMIRELGYCSGIENYSRYLDGRQPGTRPFCLLDYFPDDYLMVVDESHVTISQVHAMYGGDRSRKENLVEYGFRLPAAMDNRPLKFEEFEALQNQVIYVSATPADYELQKTDGVYVEQVIRPTGLLDPIIEVRPSLNQIDDLIEEIQQRVEKDERTLVTTLTKRMAEELTKYLARIQIRVRYIHSDVDTLERVEIMQDLRKGLFDVLVGVNLLREGLDLPEVSLVAILDADKEGFLRSTRSLTQTVGRAARNLNGKAIMYADKITKSMQKTIDETNYRREKQIQYNTDNNIKPKALNKSLDNALSKNSVSTYSYELEAAKAAEPESDYLTKSQLEKKIREKRKMMETAAKALDFLEAAKFRDQIKAYQTKLEKLKI
;
A
#
# COMPACT_ATOMS: atom_id res chain seq x y z
N MET A 1 13.08 14.95 19.05
CA MET A 1 12.68 13.88 20.00
C MET A 1 13.46 12.63 19.66
N LYS A 2 13.48 11.63 20.57
CA LYS A 2 14.06 10.31 20.33
C LYS A 2 12.93 9.28 20.19
N PHE A 3 13.13 8.23 19.39
CA PHE A 3 12.23 7.10 19.37
C PHE A 3 12.20 6.43 20.75
N LYS A 4 11.00 6.19 21.26
CA LYS A 4 10.76 5.51 22.53
C LYS A 4 9.56 4.59 22.40
N ILE A 5 9.81 3.28 22.58
CA ILE A 5 8.75 2.28 22.57
C ILE A 5 7.94 2.35 23.86
N GLU A 6 6.62 2.34 23.72
CA GLU A 6 5.67 2.13 24.80
C GLU A 6 4.97 0.79 24.57
N SER A 7 5.38 -0.24 25.31
CA SER A 7 4.83 -1.59 25.16
C SER A 7 4.92 -2.37 26.47
N GLU A 8 3.90 -3.16 26.76
CA GLU A 8 3.93 -4.13 27.85
C GLU A 8 4.81 -5.37 27.52
N PHE A 9 5.13 -5.56 26.24
CA PHE A 9 5.94 -6.69 25.79
C PHE A 9 7.44 -6.39 25.93
N LYS A 10 8.19 -7.47 26.22
CA LYS A 10 9.65 -7.45 26.20
C LYS A 10 10.15 -8.42 25.12
N PRO A 11 11.31 -8.14 24.50
CA PRO A 11 11.91 -9.08 23.55
C PRO A 11 12.14 -10.48 24.16
N THR A 12 11.67 -11.51 23.47
CA THR A 12 11.75 -12.92 23.91
C THR A 12 12.15 -13.82 22.75
N GLY A 13 12.51 -15.07 23.05
CA GLY A 13 12.95 -16.02 22.03
C GLY A 13 14.24 -15.59 21.33
N ASP A 14 14.20 -15.60 20.01
CA ASP A 14 15.30 -15.15 19.15
C ASP A 14 15.39 -13.60 19.05
N GLN A 15 14.37 -12.86 19.50
CA GLN A 15 14.29 -11.39 19.32
C GLN A 15 15.47 -10.65 19.94
N PRO A 16 15.92 -10.90 21.18
CA PRO A 16 17.06 -10.19 21.75
C PRO A 16 18.34 -10.33 20.91
N GLN A 17 18.61 -11.53 20.45
CA GLN A 17 19.77 -11.81 19.60
C GLN A 17 19.61 -11.17 18.22
N ALA A 18 18.44 -11.24 17.61
CA ALA A 18 18.16 -10.64 16.32
C ALA A 18 18.30 -9.09 16.38
N ILE A 19 17.79 -8.45 17.44
CA ILE A 19 17.93 -7.02 17.66
C ILE A 19 19.43 -6.64 17.76
N SER A 20 20.19 -7.36 18.61
CA SER A 20 21.62 -7.08 18.77
C SER A 20 22.38 -7.19 17.44
N GLN A 21 22.18 -8.30 16.70
CA GLN A 21 22.87 -8.53 15.44
C GLN A 21 22.52 -7.44 14.38
N LEU A 22 21.25 -7.06 14.28
CA LEU A 22 20.84 -6.01 13.33
C LEU A 22 21.40 -4.64 13.72
N VAL A 23 21.39 -4.29 15.01
CA VAL A 23 21.96 -3.03 15.52
C VAL A 23 23.47 -2.98 15.31
N ASP A 24 24.17 -4.10 15.57
CA ASP A 24 25.61 -4.22 15.37
C ASP A 24 25.98 -4.01 13.90
N GLY A 25 25.25 -4.65 12.96
CA GLY A 25 25.45 -4.47 11.53
C GLY A 25 25.20 -3.02 11.08
N ILE A 26 24.13 -2.36 11.58
CA ILE A 26 23.88 -0.92 11.28
C ILE A 26 25.02 -0.06 11.82
N THR A 27 25.52 -0.34 13.01
CA THR A 27 26.61 0.41 13.65
C THR A 27 27.93 0.22 12.90
N GLN A 28 28.17 -0.96 12.36
CA GLN A 28 29.33 -1.29 11.51
C GLN A 28 29.20 -0.78 10.07
N ALA A 29 28.12 -0.05 9.78
CA ALA A 29 27.82 0.52 8.46
C ALA A 29 27.58 -0.55 7.37
N GLU A 30 27.13 -1.75 7.74
CA GLU A 30 26.66 -2.73 6.76
C GLU A 30 25.48 -2.15 5.98
N LYS A 31 25.58 -2.18 4.65
CA LYS A 31 24.56 -1.60 3.79
C LYS A 31 23.29 -2.45 3.73
N TYR A 32 23.44 -3.77 3.74
CA TYR A 32 22.34 -4.71 3.57
C TYR A 32 22.35 -5.77 4.65
N GLN A 33 21.20 -6.02 5.25
CA GLN A 33 20.98 -7.09 6.22
C GLN A 33 19.67 -7.81 5.89
N THR A 34 19.57 -9.10 6.20
CA THR A 34 18.35 -9.89 6.02
C THR A 34 17.88 -10.47 7.35
N LEU A 35 16.64 -10.17 7.73
CA LEU A 35 15.94 -10.80 8.84
C LEU A 35 15.01 -11.89 8.31
N LEU A 36 15.40 -13.16 8.53
CA LEU A 36 14.54 -14.31 8.29
C LEU A 36 13.63 -14.50 9.50
N GLY A 37 12.40 -14.02 9.39
CA GLY A 37 11.45 -14.10 10.51
C GLY A 37 10.16 -14.82 10.13
N VAL A 38 9.86 -15.91 10.80
CA VAL A 38 8.62 -16.67 10.54
C VAL A 38 7.38 -15.89 10.94
N THR A 39 6.24 -16.27 10.38
CA THR A 39 4.95 -15.66 10.75
C THR A 39 4.68 -15.89 12.23
N GLY A 40 4.38 -14.80 12.97
CA GLY A 40 4.11 -14.85 14.40
C GLY A 40 5.32 -14.81 15.32
N SER A 41 6.53 -14.65 14.80
CA SER A 41 7.73 -14.45 15.64
C SER A 41 7.86 -13.01 16.19
N GLY A 42 6.99 -12.08 15.78
CA GLY A 42 7.04 -10.68 16.24
C GLY A 42 8.06 -9.82 15.50
N LYS A 43 8.21 -10.01 14.19
CA LYS A 43 9.13 -9.24 13.33
C LYS A 43 8.98 -7.73 13.49
N THR A 44 7.73 -7.23 13.48
CA THR A 44 7.44 -5.79 13.64
C THR A 44 7.98 -5.25 14.96
N PHE A 45 7.82 -6.01 16.04
CA PHE A 45 8.34 -5.63 17.35
C PHE A 45 9.88 -5.65 17.41
N THR A 46 10.52 -6.61 16.75
CA THR A 46 11.98 -6.64 16.59
C THR A 46 12.47 -5.42 15.84
N VAL A 47 11.85 -5.08 14.71
CA VAL A 47 12.18 -3.89 13.91
C VAL A 47 11.96 -2.62 14.73
N ALA A 48 10.87 -2.51 15.50
CA ALA A 48 10.63 -1.36 16.38
C ALA A 48 11.76 -1.18 17.41
N ASN A 49 12.23 -2.28 18.03
CA ASN A 49 13.37 -2.21 18.96
C ASN A 49 14.67 -1.78 18.27
N VAL A 50 14.94 -2.29 17.05
CA VAL A 50 16.09 -1.84 16.26
C VAL A 50 16.02 -0.34 15.98
N ILE A 51 14.85 0.18 15.58
CA ILE A 51 14.63 1.62 15.33
C ILE A 51 14.89 2.45 16.58
N GLN A 52 14.40 1.98 17.73
CA GLN A 52 14.66 2.64 19.01
C GLN A 52 16.15 2.69 19.37
N GLU A 53 16.89 1.61 19.13
CA GLU A 53 18.32 1.56 19.44
C GLU A 53 19.15 2.46 18.51
N VAL A 54 18.87 2.43 17.20
CA VAL A 54 19.67 3.16 16.20
C VAL A 54 19.28 4.63 16.04
N GLN A 55 18.07 5.04 16.45
CA GLN A 55 17.61 6.43 16.45
C GLN A 55 17.71 7.13 15.09
N LYS A 56 17.45 6.42 13.99
CA LYS A 56 17.48 6.96 12.62
C LYS A 56 16.06 7.18 12.08
N PRO A 57 15.81 8.23 11.29
CA PRO A 57 14.59 8.30 10.47
C PRO A 57 14.44 7.03 9.66
N THR A 58 13.25 6.45 9.64
CA THR A 58 13.06 5.11 9.08
C THR A 58 11.93 5.10 8.07
N LEU A 59 12.17 4.45 6.92
CA LEU A 59 11.16 4.10 5.94
C LEU A 59 10.87 2.59 6.02
N VAL A 60 9.62 2.23 6.26
CA VAL A 60 9.13 0.84 6.19
C VAL A 60 8.35 0.70 4.89
N LEU A 61 8.87 -0.10 3.96
CA LEU A 61 8.30 -0.30 2.63
C LEU A 61 7.53 -1.61 2.56
N ALA A 62 6.24 -1.55 2.23
CA ALA A 62 5.35 -2.68 2.05
C ALA A 62 4.89 -2.80 0.59
N HIS A 63 4.58 -4.00 0.13
CA HIS A 63 4.19 -4.24 -1.26
C HIS A 63 2.76 -3.78 -1.59
N ASN A 64 1.88 -3.63 -0.61
CA ASN A 64 0.51 -3.16 -0.82
C ASN A 64 -0.01 -2.26 0.32
N LYS A 65 -1.14 -1.59 0.09
CA LYS A 65 -1.77 -0.66 1.04
C LYS A 65 -2.26 -1.35 2.32
N THR A 66 -2.80 -2.56 2.22
CA THR A 66 -3.36 -3.31 3.37
C THR A 66 -2.27 -3.67 4.37
N LEU A 67 -1.14 -4.20 3.89
CA LEU A 67 0.01 -4.50 4.75
C LEU A 67 0.60 -3.21 5.32
N ALA A 68 0.71 -2.15 4.52
CA ALA A 68 1.17 -0.85 5.00
C ALA A 68 0.26 -0.30 6.12
N ALA A 69 -1.08 -0.42 5.99
CA ALA A 69 -2.02 0.02 7.03
C ALA A 69 -1.87 -0.78 8.33
N GLN A 70 -1.70 -2.09 8.23
CA GLN A 70 -1.44 -2.95 9.39
C GLN A 70 -0.14 -2.54 10.10
N LEU A 71 0.96 -2.40 9.36
CA LEU A 71 2.26 -2.00 9.91
C LEU A 71 2.19 -0.60 10.53
N TYR A 72 1.52 0.35 9.87
CA TYR A 72 1.30 1.69 10.41
C TYR A 72 0.60 1.65 11.78
N SER A 73 -0.48 0.87 11.89
CA SER A 73 -1.19 0.70 13.14
C SER A 73 -0.33 0.08 14.23
N GLU A 74 0.44 -0.98 13.92
CA GLU A 74 1.35 -1.62 14.86
C GLU A 74 2.45 -0.65 15.33
N PHE A 75 3.11 0.07 14.42
CA PHE A 75 4.15 1.05 14.78
C PHE A 75 3.59 2.25 15.55
N LYS A 76 2.37 2.71 15.22
CA LYS A 76 1.71 3.79 15.97
C LYS A 76 1.42 3.40 17.41
N GLN A 77 1.11 2.12 17.67
CA GLN A 77 0.95 1.60 19.02
C GLN A 77 2.29 1.52 19.77
N PHE A 78 3.39 1.14 19.08
CA PHE A 78 4.72 1.08 19.71
C PHE A 78 5.32 2.47 19.94
N PHE A 79 5.03 3.45 19.09
CA PHE A 79 5.59 4.79 19.13
C PHE A 79 4.49 5.87 19.19
N PRO A 80 3.64 5.90 20.23
CA PRO A 80 2.48 6.80 20.29
C PRO A 80 2.86 8.28 20.29
N ASN A 81 4.06 8.63 20.81
CA ASN A 81 4.56 9.99 20.98
C ASN A 81 5.54 10.43 19.88
N ASN A 82 5.85 9.57 18.92
CA ASN A 82 6.75 9.87 17.80
C ASN A 82 5.96 10.10 16.50
N ALA A 83 6.61 10.68 15.49
CA ALA A 83 6.00 10.89 14.19
C ALA A 83 5.97 9.58 13.40
N VAL A 84 4.91 8.82 13.57
CA VAL A 84 4.61 7.65 12.72
C VAL A 84 3.65 8.09 11.65
N GLU A 85 4.11 8.04 10.40
CA GLU A 85 3.45 8.59 9.22
C GLU A 85 3.05 7.50 8.22
N TYR A 86 2.02 7.78 7.40
CA TYR A 86 1.47 6.84 6.44
C TYR A 86 1.51 7.39 5.03
N PHE A 87 2.21 6.72 4.11
CA PHE A 87 2.41 7.19 2.75
C PHE A 87 2.09 6.11 1.71
N VAL A 88 0.87 6.10 1.22
CA VAL A 88 0.41 5.18 0.17
C VAL A 88 -0.23 5.94 -0.99
N SER A 89 -0.65 5.25 -2.04
CA SER A 89 -1.43 5.87 -3.12
C SER A 89 -2.73 6.46 -2.58
N TYR A 90 -3.02 7.71 -2.87
CA TYR A 90 -4.19 8.46 -2.39
C TYR A 90 -5.43 8.32 -3.28
N TYR A 91 -5.37 7.42 -4.27
CA TYR A 91 -6.54 7.13 -5.12
C TYR A 91 -7.41 6.03 -4.52
N ASP A 92 -8.69 6.28 -4.37
CA ASP A 92 -9.70 5.25 -4.08
C ASP A 92 -9.98 4.44 -5.33
N TYR A 93 -10.03 5.12 -6.47
CA TYR A 93 -10.12 4.54 -7.80
C TYR A 93 -9.08 5.19 -8.71
N TYR A 94 -8.42 4.40 -9.53
CA TYR A 94 -7.44 4.88 -10.49
C TYR A 94 -7.48 4.07 -11.78
N GLN A 95 -7.92 4.71 -12.86
CA GLN A 95 -7.79 4.20 -14.23
C GLN A 95 -6.72 5.03 -14.95
N PRO A 96 -5.54 4.46 -15.21
CA PRO A 96 -4.51 5.20 -15.93
C PRO A 96 -4.91 5.46 -17.37
N GLU A 97 -4.52 6.63 -17.88
CA GLU A 97 -4.64 6.94 -19.30
C GLU A 97 -3.87 5.92 -20.15
N ALA A 98 -4.48 5.39 -21.18
CA ALA A 98 -3.84 4.41 -22.05
C ALA A 98 -4.39 4.48 -23.49
N TYR A 99 -3.57 4.07 -24.46
CA TYR A 99 -4.01 3.84 -25.82
C TYR A 99 -3.65 2.44 -26.26
N ILE A 100 -4.63 1.73 -26.85
CA ILE A 100 -4.47 0.37 -27.34
C ILE A 100 -4.46 0.41 -28.88
N PRO A 101 -3.28 0.36 -29.53
CA PRO A 101 -3.17 0.55 -30.99
C PRO A 101 -3.95 -0.48 -31.79
N VAL A 102 -3.99 -1.75 -31.33
CA VAL A 102 -4.65 -2.86 -32.03
C VAL A 102 -6.16 -2.64 -32.18
N SER A 103 -6.82 -2.06 -31.18
CA SER A 103 -8.26 -1.79 -31.18
C SER A 103 -8.59 -0.32 -31.52
N GLY A 104 -7.60 0.57 -31.55
CA GLY A 104 -7.78 2.00 -31.71
C GLY A 104 -8.51 2.68 -30.54
N VAL A 105 -8.54 2.01 -29.36
CA VAL A 105 -9.27 2.51 -28.19
C VAL A 105 -8.37 3.38 -27.34
N TYR A 106 -8.81 4.60 -27.10
CA TYR A 106 -8.24 5.50 -26.08
C TYR A 106 -9.03 5.35 -24.76
N ILE A 107 -8.31 5.14 -23.69
CA ILE A 107 -8.83 5.05 -22.32
C ILE A 107 -8.45 6.35 -21.63
N GLU A 108 -9.45 7.14 -21.28
CA GLU A 108 -9.22 8.38 -20.54
C GLU A 108 -8.86 8.07 -19.08
N LYS A 109 -8.01 8.93 -18.49
CA LYS A 109 -7.69 8.87 -17.07
C LYS A 109 -8.95 9.13 -16.24
N ASP A 110 -9.28 8.21 -15.33
CA ASP A 110 -10.36 8.36 -14.38
C ASP A 110 -9.83 8.07 -12.97
N LEU A 111 -10.19 8.89 -12.00
CA LEU A 111 -9.67 8.76 -10.64
C LEU A 111 -10.64 9.34 -9.60
N SER A 112 -10.55 8.80 -8.41
CA SER A 112 -11.16 9.34 -7.19
C SER A 112 -10.08 9.48 -6.13
N ILE A 113 -9.98 10.65 -5.50
CA ILE A 113 -8.97 10.96 -4.49
C ILE A 113 -9.58 10.73 -3.11
N ASN A 114 -8.80 10.11 -2.23
CA ASN A 114 -9.08 9.99 -0.81
C ASN A 114 -8.39 11.15 -0.07
N GLU A 115 -9.19 12.09 0.41
CA GLU A 115 -8.70 13.31 1.07
C GLU A 115 -7.93 13.00 2.38
N GLU A 116 -8.35 11.98 3.13
CA GLU A 116 -7.63 11.56 4.34
C GLU A 116 -6.23 11.03 4.04
N ILE A 117 -6.10 10.20 3.00
CA ILE A 117 -4.78 9.70 2.59
C ILE A 117 -3.92 10.84 2.02
N GLU A 118 -4.51 11.78 1.30
CA GLU A 118 -3.79 12.96 0.81
C GLU A 118 -3.26 13.81 1.99
N LYS A 119 -4.07 14.04 3.01
CA LYS A 119 -3.65 14.68 4.27
C LYS A 119 -2.48 13.96 4.92
N MET A 120 -2.56 12.63 5.07
CA MET A 120 -1.47 11.83 5.64
C MET A 120 -0.17 11.91 4.83
N ARG A 121 -0.26 12.01 3.51
CA ARG A 121 0.91 12.19 2.65
C ARG A 121 1.56 13.55 2.84
N LEU A 122 0.77 14.61 2.95
CA LEU A 122 1.26 15.95 3.27
C LEU A 122 1.86 16.01 4.67
N SER A 123 1.23 15.38 5.67
CA SER A 123 1.79 15.21 7.01
C SER A 123 3.17 14.54 6.96
N THR A 124 3.30 13.45 6.20
CA THR A 124 4.58 12.75 6.01
C THR A 124 5.67 13.67 5.47
N THR A 125 5.40 14.40 4.37
CA THR A 125 6.39 15.30 3.76
C THR A 125 6.76 16.45 4.69
N SER A 126 5.79 16.99 5.43
CA SER A 126 6.00 18.04 6.42
C SER A 126 6.84 17.55 7.60
N SER A 127 6.55 16.37 8.13
CA SER A 127 7.33 15.76 9.23
C SER A 127 8.77 15.49 8.82
N LEU A 128 9.03 14.97 7.62
CA LEU A 128 10.39 14.72 7.11
C LEU A 128 11.19 16.01 6.95
N LEU A 129 10.57 17.09 6.46
CA LEU A 129 11.22 18.39 6.23
C LEU A 129 11.26 19.28 7.47
N SER A 130 10.61 18.89 8.59
CA SER A 130 10.61 19.65 9.84
C SER A 130 11.96 19.65 10.58
N GLY A 131 12.90 18.80 10.16
CA GLY A 131 14.16 18.56 10.85
C GLY A 131 14.07 17.59 12.03
N ARG A 132 12.91 16.95 12.25
CA ARG A 132 12.75 15.86 13.24
C ARG A 132 13.57 14.64 12.81
N ARG A 133 14.12 13.95 13.81
CA ARG A 133 14.83 12.68 13.58
C ARG A 133 14.00 11.45 13.95
N ASP A 134 12.94 11.64 14.72
CA ASP A 134 12.04 10.60 15.19
C ASP A 134 10.84 10.40 14.25
N VAL A 135 11.12 10.31 12.96
CA VAL A 135 10.11 10.09 11.90
C VAL A 135 10.19 8.66 11.36
N LEU A 136 9.10 7.93 11.48
CA LEU A 136 8.92 6.60 10.92
C LEU A 136 7.81 6.66 9.88
N VAL A 137 8.13 6.41 8.62
CA VAL A 137 7.17 6.40 7.54
C VAL A 137 6.88 4.97 7.11
N VAL A 138 5.60 4.58 7.13
CA VAL A 138 5.15 3.32 6.54
C VAL A 138 4.56 3.63 5.17
N ALA A 139 5.16 3.08 4.13
CA ALA A 139 4.79 3.36 2.75
C ALA A 139 4.52 2.09 1.94
N SER A 140 3.68 2.21 0.91
CA SER A 140 3.61 1.22 -0.16
C SER A 140 4.59 1.56 -1.28
N VAL A 141 4.82 0.64 -2.22
CA VAL A 141 5.69 0.86 -3.40
C VAL A 141 5.28 2.08 -4.24
N SER A 142 4.08 2.63 -4.03
CA SER A 142 3.65 3.88 -4.67
C SER A 142 4.52 5.10 -4.30
N CYS A 143 5.29 5.04 -3.21
CA CYS A 143 6.24 6.08 -2.81
C CYS A 143 7.41 6.26 -3.79
N LEU A 144 7.60 5.31 -4.71
CA LEU A 144 8.63 5.35 -5.76
C LEU A 144 8.19 6.09 -7.03
N TYR A 145 6.93 6.51 -7.09
CA TYR A 145 6.45 7.42 -8.15
C TYR A 145 6.81 8.86 -7.85
N GLY A 146 6.79 9.67 -8.91
CA GLY A 146 7.08 11.09 -8.82
C GLY A 146 6.13 11.84 -7.88
N ILE A 147 6.72 12.65 -7.01
CA ILE A 147 6.04 13.65 -6.17
C ILE A 147 6.72 15.01 -6.36
N GLY A 148 6.26 16.05 -5.68
CA GLY A 148 6.84 17.38 -5.78
C GLY A 148 8.33 17.44 -5.41
N ASN A 149 9.01 18.50 -5.86
CA ASN A 149 10.41 18.75 -5.54
C ASN A 149 10.55 19.17 -4.06
N PRO A 150 11.31 18.42 -3.21
CA PRO A 150 11.47 18.76 -1.80
C PRO A 150 12.10 20.14 -1.56
N VAL A 151 12.99 20.60 -2.45
CA VAL A 151 13.61 21.92 -2.36
C VAL A 151 12.60 23.04 -2.58
N GLU A 152 11.73 22.90 -3.59
CA GLU A 152 10.66 23.87 -3.85
C GLU A 152 9.61 23.84 -2.73
N PHE A 153 9.26 22.66 -2.24
CA PHE A 153 8.37 22.52 -1.10
C PHE A 153 8.91 23.25 0.13
N GLN A 154 10.20 23.04 0.45
CA GLN A 154 10.86 23.69 1.60
C GLN A 154 10.95 25.22 1.46
N LYS A 155 11.19 25.75 0.26
CA LYS A 155 11.23 27.19 0.02
C LYS A 155 9.88 27.89 0.26
N ASN A 156 8.79 27.16 0.09
CA ASN A 156 7.44 27.69 0.28
C ASN A 156 6.89 27.46 1.69
N VAL A 157 7.73 27.00 2.65
CA VAL A 157 7.37 26.91 4.06
C VAL A 157 7.37 28.32 4.66
N ILE A 158 6.25 28.70 5.29
CA ILE A 158 6.07 29.98 5.96
C ILE A 158 6.43 29.79 7.44
N THR A 159 7.48 30.44 7.89
CA THR A 159 7.86 30.43 9.31
C THR A 159 7.35 31.69 9.99
N LEU A 160 6.49 31.52 10.99
CA LEU A 160 5.96 32.58 11.84
C LEU A 160 6.55 32.47 13.25
N LYS A 161 6.82 33.60 13.86
CA LYS A 161 7.29 33.67 15.24
C LYS A 161 6.48 34.72 16.00
N ARG A 162 6.26 34.48 17.27
CA ARG A 162 5.75 35.49 18.18
C ARG A 162 6.66 36.73 18.17
N ASP A 163 6.08 37.91 18.30
CA ASP A 163 6.77 39.22 18.25
C ASP A 163 7.46 39.51 16.90
N GLN A 164 7.12 38.77 15.84
CA GLN A 164 7.64 39.00 14.49
C GLN A 164 6.91 40.14 13.82
N ILE A 165 7.67 41.07 13.26
CA ILE A 165 7.10 42.16 12.42
C ILE A 165 6.94 41.67 10.99
N ILE A 166 5.71 41.49 10.59
CA ILE A 166 5.32 41.10 9.24
C ILE A 166 3.93 41.68 8.91
N SER A 167 3.82 42.40 7.79
CA SER A 167 2.49 42.90 7.42
C SER A 167 1.53 41.73 7.10
N ARG A 168 0.30 41.87 7.55
CA ARG A 168 -0.76 40.89 7.28
C ARG A 168 -0.89 40.58 5.78
N THR A 169 -0.84 41.61 4.92
CA THR A 169 -0.90 41.47 3.47
C THR A 169 0.24 40.57 2.94
N LYS A 170 1.45 40.69 3.48
CA LYS A 170 2.57 39.84 3.09
C LYS A 170 2.30 38.38 3.47
N LEU A 171 1.79 38.11 4.69
CA LEU A 171 1.40 36.75 5.08
C LEU A 171 0.34 36.17 4.15
N LEU A 172 -0.69 36.95 3.79
CA LEU A 172 -1.75 36.49 2.88
C LEU A 172 -1.20 36.14 1.49
N HIS A 173 -0.28 36.93 0.96
CA HIS A 173 0.40 36.60 -0.30
C HIS A 173 1.23 35.32 -0.21
N GLN A 174 1.96 35.11 0.90
CA GLN A 174 2.71 33.88 1.11
C GLN A 174 1.79 32.66 1.21
N LEU A 175 0.63 32.77 1.86
CA LEU A 175 -0.36 31.70 1.93
C LEU A 175 -0.87 31.31 0.55
N VAL A 176 -1.24 32.31 -0.29
CA VAL A 176 -1.67 32.05 -1.68
C VAL A 176 -0.55 31.42 -2.50
N GLN A 177 0.70 31.86 -2.35
CA GLN A 177 1.86 31.25 -3.03
C GLN A 177 2.07 29.79 -2.58
N SER A 178 1.78 29.49 -1.30
CA SER A 178 1.81 28.11 -0.75
C SER A 178 0.53 27.33 -1.01
N LEU A 179 -0.28 27.77 -1.99
CA LEU A 179 -1.51 27.13 -2.49
C LEU A 179 -2.67 27.07 -1.49
N TYR A 180 -2.70 27.92 -0.47
CA TYR A 180 -3.88 28.11 0.36
C TYR A 180 -4.91 29.02 -0.33
N SER A 181 -6.20 28.68 -0.17
CA SER A 181 -7.31 29.44 -0.72
C SER A 181 -8.00 30.28 0.36
N ARG A 182 -8.31 31.55 0.05
CA ARG A 182 -9.12 32.38 0.93
C ARG A 182 -10.58 31.95 0.89
N THR A 183 -11.19 31.81 2.05
CA THR A 183 -12.63 31.52 2.17
C THR A 183 -13.33 32.49 3.11
N GLU A 184 -14.60 32.75 2.83
CA GLU A 184 -15.54 33.49 3.71
C GLU A 184 -16.75 32.62 4.10
N ALA A 185 -16.85 31.41 3.51
CA ALA A 185 -17.93 30.46 3.73
C ALA A 185 -17.42 29.26 4.57
N GLU A 186 -17.28 28.11 3.95
CA GLU A 186 -16.81 26.89 4.63
C GLU A 186 -15.31 26.95 4.86
N PHE A 187 -14.90 26.59 6.07
CA PHE A 187 -13.48 26.60 6.48
C PHE A 187 -12.95 25.17 6.49
N ASN A 188 -12.47 24.74 5.32
CA ASN A 188 -11.96 23.42 5.05
C ASN A 188 -10.43 23.39 5.01
N HIS A 189 -9.83 22.19 4.96
CA HIS A 189 -8.40 21.99 4.78
C HIS A 189 -7.87 22.77 3.56
N GLY A 190 -6.67 23.36 3.69
CA GLY A 190 -6.06 24.19 2.65
C GLY A 190 -6.64 25.60 2.53
N ASN A 191 -7.51 26.02 3.47
CA ASN A 191 -8.11 27.34 3.44
C ASN A 191 -7.56 28.27 4.53
N PHE A 192 -7.63 29.56 4.29
CA PHE A 192 -7.44 30.57 5.32
C PHE A 192 -8.59 31.58 5.29
N ARG A 193 -8.86 32.20 6.42
CA ARG A 193 -9.87 33.26 6.56
C ARG A 193 -9.37 34.39 7.45
N ILE A 194 -9.95 35.56 7.29
CA ILE A 194 -9.57 36.77 8.03
C ILE A 194 -10.78 37.20 8.88
N LYS A 195 -10.55 37.42 10.17
CA LYS A 195 -11.56 37.96 11.11
C LYS A 195 -10.94 39.06 11.96
N GLY A 196 -11.24 40.33 11.60
CA GLY A 196 -10.65 41.47 12.28
C GLY A 196 -9.11 41.46 12.19
N ASP A 197 -8.43 41.39 13.34
CA ASP A 197 -6.97 41.36 13.43
C ASP A 197 -6.41 39.93 13.51
N THR A 198 -7.21 38.92 13.21
CA THR A 198 -6.78 37.53 13.20
C THR A 198 -6.77 36.93 11.80
N VAL A 199 -5.84 36.02 11.55
CA VAL A 199 -5.78 35.15 10.36
C VAL A 199 -5.88 33.72 10.84
N ASP A 200 -6.98 33.04 10.53
CA ASP A 200 -7.16 31.61 10.79
C ASP A 200 -6.69 30.82 9.56
N ILE A 201 -5.87 29.80 9.75
CA ILE A 201 -5.28 28.95 8.70
C ILE A 201 -5.59 27.50 9.05
N PHE A 202 -6.26 26.78 8.12
CA PHE A 202 -6.49 25.34 8.27
C PHE A 202 -5.57 24.58 7.32
N PRO A 203 -4.46 24.02 7.83
CA PRO A 203 -3.51 23.32 6.97
C PRO A 203 -4.11 22.02 6.39
N SER A 204 -3.57 21.62 5.23
CA SER A 204 -4.00 20.39 4.55
C SER A 204 -3.42 19.12 5.20
N TYR A 205 -2.53 19.24 6.18
CA TYR A 205 -1.77 18.15 6.80
C TYR A 205 -2.08 17.94 8.30
N ASP A 206 -2.95 18.76 8.90
CA ASP A 206 -3.26 18.73 10.34
C ASP A 206 -4.77 18.75 10.57
N ASP A 207 -5.21 18.21 11.70
CA ASP A 207 -6.61 18.24 12.15
C ASP A 207 -7.00 19.53 12.86
N HIS A 208 -6.00 20.35 13.22
CA HIS A 208 -6.18 21.59 13.95
C HIS A 208 -5.90 22.79 13.06
N ALA A 209 -6.68 23.84 13.24
CA ALA A 209 -6.42 25.12 12.61
C ALA A 209 -5.53 26.00 13.48
N PHE A 210 -4.75 26.86 12.87
CA PHE A 210 -3.91 27.84 13.53
C PHE A 210 -4.54 29.22 13.43
N ARG A 211 -4.48 29.98 14.53
CA ARG A 211 -4.92 31.38 14.60
C ARG A 211 -3.73 32.25 14.92
N ILE A 212 -3.50 33.23 14.06
CA ILE A 212 -2.44 34.24 14.18
C ILE A 212 -3.07 35.54 14.58
N HIS A 213 -2.74 36.04 15.74
CA HIS A 213 -3.21 37.33 16.26
C HIS A 213 -2.21 38.41 15.86
N PHE A 214 -2.73 39.48 15.28
CA PHE A 214 -1.94 40.64 14.87
C PHE A 214 -2.28 41.87 15.75
N PHE A 215 -1.24 42.59 16.14
CA PHE A 215 -1.36 43.95 16.62
C PHE A 215 -0.63 44.87 15.64
N GLY A 216 -1.39 45.47 14.71
CA GLY A 216 -0.82 46.19 13.56
C GLY A 216 -0.11 45.21 12.60
N ASP A 217 1.21 45.41 12.47
CA ASP A 217 2.10 44.53 11.67
C ASP A 217 2.94 43.56 12.53
N GLU A 218 2.62 43.42 13.81
CA GLU A 218 3.31 42.53 14.73
C GLU A 218 2.45 41.31 15.07
N ILE A 219 3.04 40.12 15.11
CA ILE A 219 2.36 38.89 15.56
C ILE A 219 2.40 38.85 17.10
N GLU A 220 1.23 39.07 17.72
CA GLU A 220 1.07 39.08 19.18
C GLU A 220 1.05 37.66 19.76
N ASP A 221 0.29 36.75 19.12
CA ASP A 221 0.10 35.38 19.58
C ASP A 221 -0.15 34.41 18.44
N ILE A 222 0.26 33.15 18.62
CA ILE A 222 0.04 32.04 17.68
C ILE A 222 -0.56 30.88 18.45
N GLU A 223 -1.76 30.43 18.08
CA GLU A 223 -2.45 29.34 18.76
C GLU A 223 -3.02 28.31 17.79
N ALA A 224 -3.02 27.02 18.22
CA ALA A 224 -3.82 25.98 17.58
C ALA A 224 -5.18 25.93 18.26
N PHE A 225 -6.22 25.73 17.47
CA PHE A 225 -7.59 25.63 17.98
C PHE A 225 -8.39 24.55 17.27
N ASN A 226 -9.36 23.99 17.99
CA ASN A 226 -10.31 23.05 17.41
C ASN A 226 -11.37 23.81 16.62
N ILE A 227 -11.60 23.41 15.35
CA ILE A 227 -12.51 24.11 14.44
C ILE A 227 -13.96 24.03 14.87
N GLN A 228 -14.36 22.89 15.47
CA GLN A 228 -15.75 22.63 15.88
C GLN A 228 -16.10 23.33 17.20
N THR A 229 -15.21 23.26 18.19
CA THR A 229 -15.43 23.85 19.54
C THR A 229 -14.87 25.25 19.68
N ASN A 230 -13.97 25.66 18.78
CA ASN A 230 -13.18 26.90 18.83
C ASN A 230 -12.33 27.02 20.12
N GLU A 231 -12.05 25.91 20.80
CA GLU A 231 -11.19 25.87 21.99
C GLU A 231 -9.73 25.91 21.60
N VAL A 232 -8.94 26.69 22.30
CA VAL A 232 -7.48 26.75 22.13
C VAL A 232 -6.88 25.48 22.71
N ILE A 233 -6.06 24.81 21.89
CA ILE A 233 -5.39 23.55 22.23
C ILE A 233 -4.01 23.83 22.76
N GLU A 234 -3.24 24.64 22.03
CA GLU A 234 -1.83 24.93 22.35
C GLU A 234 -1.43 26.29 21.81
N LYS A 235 -0.43 26.94 22.44
CA LYS A 235 0.19 28.18 21.98
C LYS A 235 1.63 27.94 21.56
N TYR A 236 2.05 28.67 20.52
CA TYR A 236 3.35 28.50 19.89
C TYR A 236 4.17 29.80 19.88
N ASP A 237 5.43 29.72 20.25
CA ASP A 237 6.37 30.82 20.02
C ASP A 237 6.89 30.85 18.58
N ARG A 238 6.84 29.67 17.92
CA ARG A 238 7.24 29.51 16.51
C ARG A 238 6.37 28.45 15.83
N LEU A 239 5.87 28.78 14.66
CA LEU A 239 5.05 27.89 13.81
C LEU A 239 5.61 27.85 12.40
N ASN A 240 5.72 26.65 11.82
CA ASN A 240 5.99 26.45 10.42
C ASN A 240 4.68 26.01 9.71
N ILE A 241 4.28 26.75 8.70
CA ILE A 241 3.13 26.42 7.84
C ILE A 241 3.68 25.86 6.53
N TYR A 242 3.38 24.61 6.24
CA TYR A 242 3.79 23.93 5.04
C TYR A 242 2.79 24.17 3.91
N PRO A 243 3.20 24.06 2.63
CA PRO A 243 2.30 24.21 1.49
C PRO A 243 1.07 23.31 1.57
N ALA A 244 -0.05 23.80 1.05
CA ALA A 244 -1.31 23.06 1.03
C ALA A 244 -1.33 21.91 0.02
N ASN A 245 -0.33 21.83 -0.90
CA ASN A 245 -0.20 20.74 -1.87
C ASN A 245 1.28 20.40 -2.08
N MET A 246 1.56 19.10 -2.36
CA MET A 246 2.94 18.62 -2.61
C MET A 246 3.55 19.17 -3.91
N PHE A 247 2.74 19.56 -4.88
CA PHE A 247 3.17 20.07 -6.19
C PHE A 247 3.22 21.59 -6.24
N VAL A 248 3.73 22.22 -5.18
CA VAL A 248 3.93 23.67 -5.17
C VAL A 248 5.10 24.05 -6.07
N THR A 249 4.88 25.08 -6.91
CA THR A 249 5.86 25.57 -7.88
C THR A 249 5.85 27.10 -7.84
N SER A 250 7.04 27.72 -7.87
CA SER A 250 7.12 29.18 -7.89
C SER A 250 6.60 29.76 -9.22
N PRO A 251 6.03 30.98 -9.23
CA PRO A 251 5.52 31.61 -10.45
C PRO A 251 6.54 31.72 -11.58
N GLU A 252 7.81 31.93 -11.24
CA GLU A 252 8.90 32.02 -12.22
C GLU A 252 9.17 30.67 -12.88
N VAL A 253 9.18 29.59 -12.11
CA VAL A 253 9.34 28.22 -12.63
C VAL A 253 8.15 27.85 -13.51
N LEU A 254 6.93 28.23 -13.12
CA LEU A 254 5.72 27.96 -13.90
C LEU A 254 5.76 28.67 -15.27
N GLN A 255 6.19 29.95 -15.32
CA GLN A 255 6.32 30.68 -16.59
C GLN A 255 7.37 30.06 -17.52
N ASN A 256 8.51 29.64 -16.97
CA ASN A 256 9.53 28.93 -17.74
C ASN A 256 9.01 27.58 -18.24
N ALA A 257 8.30 26.82 -17.41
CA ALA A 257 7.68 25.55 -17.78
C ALA A 257 6.69 25.71 -18.95
N ILE A 258 5.84 26.74 -18.92
CA ILE A 258 4.89 27.04 -20.02
C ILE A 258 5.63 27.28 -21.34
N LYS A 259 6.73 28.02 -21.30
CA LYS A 259 7.55 28.29 -22.49
C LYS A 259 8.19 27.01 -23.02
N ASP A 260 8.81 26.22 -22.14
CA ASP A 260 9.48 24.96 -22.51
C ASP A 260 8.47 23.94 -23.08
N ILE A 261 7.26 23.87 -22.52
CA ILE A 261 6.17 23.04 -23.06
C ILE A 261 5.79 23.49 -24.48
N GLN A 262 5.66 24.80 -24.72
CA GLN A 262 5.35 25.31 -26.05
C GLN A 262 6.46 24.99 -27.06
N ASP A 263 7.71 25.16 -26.68
CA ASP A 263 8.86 24.86 -27.53
C ASP A 263 8.90 23.40 -27.92
N ASP A 264 8.70 22.49 -26.94
CA ASP A 264 8.68 21.04 -27.18
C ASP A 264 7.43 20.59 -27.95
N LEU A 265 6.29 21.27 -27.77
CA LEU A 265 5.09 21.04 -28.58
C LEU A 265 5.39 21.33 -30.07
N MET A 266 6.00 22.46 -30.37
CA MET A 266 6.31 22.84 -31.78
C MET A 266 7.27 21.84 -32.41
N LYS A 267 8.34 21.44 -31.70
CA LYS A 267 9.27 20.40 -32.16
C LYS A 267 8.59 19.08 -32.47
N GLN A 268 7.73 18.60 -31.58
CA GLN A 268 7.05 17.32 -31.74
C GLN A 268 5.94 17.40 -32.82
N TYR A 269 5.27 18.54 -32.95
CA TYR A 269 4.28 18.81 -33.99
C TYR A 269 4.92 18.76 -35.38
N ASP A 270 6.06 19.44 -35.58
CA ASP A 270 6.79 19.45 -36.84
C ASP A 270 7.32 18.04 -37.16
N TYR A 271 7.88 17.33 -36.16
CA TYR A 271 8.30 15.95 -36.32
C TYR A 271 7.17 15.04 -36.82
N PHE A 272 5.98 15.12 -36.26
CA PHE A 272 4.83 14.32 -36.71
C PHE A 272 4.40 14.68 -38.12
N LYS A 273 4.45 15.95 -38.52
CA LYS A 273 4.18 16.38 -39.89
C LYS A 273 5.18 15.80 -40.88
N ASP A 274 6.44 15.89 -40.56
CA ASP A 274 7.54 15.44 -41.43
C ASP A 274 7.46 13.93 -41.71
N ILE A 275 7.00 13.15 -40.74
CA ILE A 275 6.79 11.71 -40.92
C ILE A 275 5.37 11.33 -41.39
N GLY A 276 4.55 12.31 -41.78
CA GLY A 276 3.21 12.09 -42.32
C GLY A 276 2.11 11.75 -41.33
N LYS A 277 2.37 11.84 -40.00
CA LYS A 277 1.39 11.59 -38.91
C LYS A 277 0.58 12.86 -38.61
N HIS A 278 -0.21 13.32 -39.58
CA HIS A 278 -0.96 14.61 -39.47
C HIS A 278 -2.06 14.57 -38.40
N LEU A 279 -2.68 13.41 -38.18
CA LEU A 279 -3.74 13.25 -37.17
C LEU A 279 -3.17 13.33 -35.75
N GLU A 280 -2.05 12.69 -35.53
CA GLU A 280 -1.30 12.71 -34.28
C GLU A 280 -0.78 14.12 -33.96
N ALA A 281 -0.25 14.83 -34.99
CA ALA A 281 0.18 16.22 -34.87
C ALA A 281 -0.97 17.14 -34.42
N LYS A 282 -2.14 17.03 -35.06
CA LYS A 282 -3.32 17.81 -34.70
C LYS A 282 -3.80 17.55 -33.29
N ARG A 283 -3.93 16.25 -32.93
CA ARG A 283 -4.36 15.82 -31.61
C ARG A 283 -3.44 16.34 -30.50
N LEU A 284 -2.14 16.17 -30.69
CA LEU A 284 -1.14 16.63 -29.73
C LEU A 284 -1.23 18.15 -29.52
N LYS A 285 -1.35 18.90 -30.61
CA LYS A 285 -1.46 20.36 -30.56
C LYS A 285 -2.71 20.81 -29.78
N GLU A 286 -3.88 20.33 -30.17
CA GLU A 286 -5.16 20.69 -29.55
C GLU A 286 -5.17 20.36 -28.04
N ARG A 287 -4.67 19.19 -27.67
CA ARG A 287 -4.60 18.77 -26.28
C ARG A 287 -3.63 19.61 -25.46
N THR A 288 -2.43 19.83 -25.97
CA THR A 288 -1.40 20.56 -25.22
C THR A 288 -1.74 22.06 -25.10
N GLU A 289 -2.33 22.68 -26.16
CA GLU A 289 -2.78 24.06 -26.09
C GLU A 289 -3.89 24.23 -25.05
N PHE A 290 -4.85 23.31 -24.99
CA PHE A 290 -5.89 23.29 -23.95
C PHE A 290 -5.30 23.14 -22.54
N ASP A 291 -4.38 22.17 -22.33
CA ASP A 291 -3.71 21.98 -21.05
C ASP A 291 -2.93 23.25 -20.62
N LEU A 292 -2.27 23.94 -21.58
CA LEU A 292 -1.55 25.21 -21.32
C LEU A 292 -2.49 26.37 -20.95
N GLU A 293 -3.67 26.45 -21.55
CA GLU A 293 -4.68 27.43 -21.18
C GLU A 293 -5.16 27.23 -19.75
N MET A 294 -5.47 25.95 -19.37
CA MET A 294 -5.85 25.60 -18.01
C MET A 294 -4.75 25.93 -17.00
N ILE A 295 -3.50 25.64 -17.33
CA ILE A 295 -2.35 25.96 -16.45
C ILE A 295 -2.20 27.47 -16.25
N ARG A 296 -2.41 28.29 -17.30
CA ARG A 296 -2.34 29.77 -17.20
C ARG A 296 -3.45 30.36 -16.35
N GLU A 297 -4.68 29.87 -16.52
CA GLU A 297 -5.86 30.45 -15.88
C GLU A 297 -6.04 29.91 -14.44
N LEU A 298 -5.81 28.63 -14.23
CA LEU A 298 -6.11 27.94 -12.97
C LEU A 298 -4.84 27.45 -12.21
N GLY A 299 -3.68 27.54 -12.81
CA GLY A 299 -2.44 26.96 -12.27
C GLY A 299 -2.38 25.44 -12.34
N TYR A 300 -3.38 24.77 -12.94
CA TYR A 300 -3.54 23.32 -12.96
C TYR A 300 -4.23 22.84 -14.23
N CYS A 301 -3.95 21.62 -14.68
CA CYS A 301 -4.70 20.92 -15.71
C CYS A 301 -4.86 19.43 -15.37
N SER A 302 -5.84 18.77 -15.99
CA SER A 302 -5.99 17.32 -15.87
C SER A 302 -4.78 16.59 -16.47
N GLY A 303 -4.09 15.78 -15.66
CA GLY A 303 -2.86 15.12 -16.08
C GLY A 303 -1.61 16.01 -16.01
N ILE A 304 -1.60 17.02 -15.14
CA ILE A 304 -0.46 17.93 -14.93
C ILE A 304 0.84 17.17 -14.64
N GLU A 305 0.77 15.98 -14.07
CA GLU A 305 1.92 15.12 -13.82
C GLU A 305 2.70 14.76 -15.11
N ASN A 306 2.07 14.79 -16.28
CA ASN A 306 2.75 14.54 -17.55
C ASN A 306 3.69 15.70 -17.93
N TYR A 307 3.56 16.84 -17.26
CA TYR A 307 4.40 18.04 -17.41
C TYR A 307 5.38 18.20 -16.24
N SER A 308 5.45 17.24 -15.30
CA SER A 308 6.26 17.32 -14.08
C SER A 308 7.73 17.66 -14.35
N ARG A 309 8.31 17.15 -15.43
CA ARG A 309 9.69 17.45 -15.82
C ARG A 309 9.95 18.96 -15.96
N TYR A 310 9.03 19.69 -16.59
CA TYR A 310 9.15 21.13 -16.77
C TYR A 310 8.92 21.89 -15.46
N LEU A 311 7.93 21.45 -14.67
CA LEU A 311 7.59 22.03 -13.37
C LEU A 311 8.68 21.84 -12.32
N ASP A 312 9.45 20.75 -12.43
CA ASP A 312 10.61 20.46 -11.56
C ASP A 312 11.93 21.05 -12.11
N GLY A 313 11.96 21.60 -13.32
CA GLY A 313 13.18 22.07 -13.98
C GLY A 313 14.17 20.95 -14.32
N ARG A 314 13.72 19.69 -14.45
CA ARG A 314 14.56 18.53 -14.70
C ARG A 314 14.95 18.40 -16.16
N GLN A 315 16.15 17.86 -16.40
CA GLN A 315 16.59 17.50 -17.75
C GLN A 315 15.86 16.24 -18.26
N PRO A 316 15.65 16.12 -19.60
CA PRO A 316 15.05 14.93 -20.19
C PRO A 316 15.74 13.64 -19.76
N GLY A 317 14.95 12.59 -19.43
CA GLY A 317 15.45 11.28 -19.03
C GLY A 317 15.91 11.17 -17.58
N THR A 318 15.99 12.27 -16.82
CA THR A 318 16.33 12.22 -15.39
C THR A 318 15.18 11.62 -14.58
N ARG A 319 15.51 11.01 -13.45
CA ARG A 319 14.51 10.45 -12.55
C ARG A 319 13.65 11.54 -11.90
N PRO A 320 12.37 11.27 -11.61
CA PRO A 320 11.55 12.17 -10.82
C PRO A 320 12.01 12.19 -9.35
N PHE A 321 11.65 13.25 -8.64
CA PHE A 321 11.71 13.24 -7.18
C PHE A 321 10.63 12.31 -6.62
N CYS A 322 10.99 11.54 -5.60
CA CYS A 322 10.09 10.61 -4.92
C CYS A 322 10.19 10.78 -3.40
N LEU A 323 9.46 9.99 -2.63
CA LEU A 323 9.49 10.10 -1.17
C LEU A 323 10.90 9.94 -0.57
N LEU A 324 11.76 9.12 -1.20
CA LEU A 324 13.12 8.88 -0.72
C LEU A 324 13.97 10.17 -0.73
N ASP A 325 13.66 11.13 -1.62
CA ASP A 325 14.36 12.42 -1.69
C ASP A 325 14.03 13.39 -0.52
N TYR A 326 13.00 13.07 0.26
CA TYR A 326 12.62 13.83 1.46
C TYR A 326 13.33 13.35 2.72
N PHE A 327 13.90 12.14 2.68
CA PHE A 327 14.66 11.59 3.80
C PHE A 327 16.07 12.20 3.89
N PRO A 328 16.65 12.29 5.11
CA PRO A 328 18.07 12.60 5.25
C PRO A 328 18.92 11.42 4.76
N ASP A 329 20.18 11.71 4.39
CA ASP A 329 21.09 10.71 3.77
C ASP A 329 21.34 9.48 4.65
N ASP A 330 21.22 9.57 5.96
CA ASP A 330 21.53 8.53 6.94
C ASP A 330 20.29 7.72 7.41
N TYR A 331 19.19 7.76 6.66
CA TYR A 331 17.97 7.04 7.02
C TYR A 331 18.11 5.51 6.93
N LEU A 332 17.27 4.80 7.68
CA LEU A 332 17.15 3.36 7.62
C LEU A 332 15.95 2.97 6.75
N MET A 333 16.17 2.03 5.82
CA MET A 333 15.08 1.42 5.05
C MET A 333 14.80 0.01 5.57
N VAL A 334 13.54 -0.30 5.84
CA VAL A 334 13.07 -1.66 6.15
C VAL A 334 12.12 -2.09 5.04
N VAL A 335 12.45 -3.18 4.36
CA VAL A 335 11.60 -3.71 3.27
C VAL A 335 10.88 -4.93 3.80
N ASP A 336 9.60 -4.77 4.11
CA ASP A 336 8.78 -5.87 4.62
C ASP A 336 8.27 -6.76 3.49
N GLU A 337 8.14 -8.07 3.77
CA GLU A 337 7.89 -9.12 2.79
C GLU A 337 8.75 -8.91 1.50
N SER A 338 10.05 -8.72 1.72
CA SER A 338 11.01 -8.22 0.73
C SER A 338 11.01 -9.03 -0.57
N HIS A 339 10.83 -10.36 -0.49
CA HIS A 339 10.75 -11.25 -1.64
C HIS A 339 9.63 -10.91 -2.63
N VAL A 340 8.55 -10.25 -2.18
CA VAL A 340 7.48 -9.72 -3.02
C VAL A 340 7.72 -8.26 -3.36
N THR A 341 8.02 -7.45 -2.36
CA THR A 341 8.22 -6.00 -2.49
C THR A 341 9.29 -5.68 -3.52
N ILE A 342 10.45 -6.33 -3.45
CA ILE A 342 11.56 -6.13 -4.41
C ILE A 342 11.17 -6.57 -5.82
N SER A 343 10.49 -7.71 -5.95
CA SER A 343 10.01 -8.19 -7.25
C SER A 343 9.03 -7.21 -7.90
N GLN A 344 8.17 -6.57 -7.10
CA GLN A 344 7.24 -5.56 -7.58
C GLN A 344 7.97 -4.29 -8.02
N VAL A 345 8.95 -3.82 -7.26
CA VAL A 345 9.78 -2.64 -7.63
C VAL A 345 10.46 -2.88 -8.98
N HIS A 346 10.98 -4.07 -9.24
CA HIS A 346 11.57 -4.43 -10.53
C HIS A 346 10.56 -4.31 -11.69
N ALA A 347 9.32 -4.71 -11.49
CA ALA A 347 8.30 -4.77 -12.55
C ALA A 347 7.67 -3.40 -12.89
N MET A 348 7.65 -2.46 -11.94
CA MET A 348 6.88 -1.21 -12.04
C MET A 348 7.25 -0.36 -13.25
N TYR A 349 8.53 -0.15 -13.48
CA TYR A 349 9.01 0.72 -14.55
C TYR A 349 8.62 0.23 -15.96
N GLY A 350 8.77 -1.07 -16.23
CA GLY A 350 8.47 -1.64 -17.55
C GLY A 350 7.01 -1.49 -17.97
N GLY A 351 6.08 -1.72 -17.04
CA GLY A 351 4.64 -1.57 -17.29
C GLY A 351 4.22 -0.13 -17.58
N ASP A 352 4.70 0.82 -16.78
CA ASP A 352 4.41 2.25 -16.97
C ASP A 352 4.99 2.77 -18.28
N ARG A 353 6.22 2.40 -18.61
CA ARG A 353 6.89 2.80 -19.84
C ARG A 353 6.15 2.35 -21.09
N SER A 354 5.80 1.08 -21.20
CA SER A 354 5.10 0.53 -22.39
C SER A 354 3.77 1.26 -22.66
N ARG A 355 3.03 1.58 -21.60
CA ARG A 355 1.78 2.34 -21.70
C ARG A 355 2.01 3.76 -22.23
N LYS A 356 3.02 4.47 -21.72
CA LYS A 356 3.32 5.86 -22.11
C LYS A 356 3.95 5.96 -23.49
N GLU A 357 4.75 4.99 -23.91
CA GLU A 357 5.27 4.93 -25.28
C GLU A 357 4.13 5.02 -26.31
N ASN A 358 3.05 4.26 -26.11
CA ASN A 358 1.88 4.36 -26.98
C ASN A 358 1.22 5.75 -26.96
N LEU A 359 1.07 6.36 -25.78
CA LEU A 359 0.49 7.69 -25.66
C LEU A 359 1.31 8.76 -26.40
N VAL A 360 2.62 8.68 -26.35
CA VAL A 360 3.52 9.61 -27.04
C VAL A 360 3.55 9.33 -28.54
N GLU A 361 3.68 8.06 -28.96
CA GLU A 361 3.80 7.67 -30.38
C GLU A 361 2.54 8.02 -31.18
N TYR A 362 1.36 7.96 -30.54
CA TYR A 362 0.07 8.28 -31.18
C TYR A 362 -0.45 9.69 -30.88
N GLY A 363 0.41 10.59 -30.39
CA GLY A 363 0.12 12.03 -30.23
C GLY A 363 -0.90 12.36 -29.14
N PHE A 364 -1.05 11.57 -28.11
CA PHE A 364 -1.88 11.88 -26.93
C PHE A 364 -1.12 12.71 -25.90
N ARG A 365 0.20 12.51 -25.79
CA ARG A 365 1.06 13.22 -24.83
C ARG A 365 2.41 13.60 -25.46
N LEU A 366 3.01 14.67 -24.91
CA LEU A 366 4.39 15.06 -25.24
C LEU A 366 5.39 14.00 -24.75
N PRO A 367 6.59 13.91 -25.37
CA PRO A 367 7.66 13.02 -24.91
C PRO A 367 8.02 13.17 -23.42
N ALA A 368 7.84 14.36 -22.85
CA ALA A 368 8.05 14.62 -21.43
C ALA A 368 7.20 13.75 -20.49
N ALA A 369 6.06 13.25 -20.95
CA ALA A 369 5.24 12.31 -20.18
C ALA A 369 5.98 11.02 -19.81
N MET A 370 7.01 10.63 -20.59
CA MET A 370 7.88 9.50 -20.29
C MET A 370 8.73 9.70 -19.03
N ASP A 371 8.99 10.97 -18.64
CA ASP A 371 9.79 11.31 -17.47
C ASP A 371 8.97 11.39 -16.16
N ASN A 372 7.64 11.31 -16.25
CA ASN A 372 6.76 11.06 -15.11
C ASN A 372 6.61 9.54 -14.94
N ARG A 373 7.47 8.92 -14.20
CA ARG A 373 7.60 7.47 -14.09
C ARG A 373 8.00 7.03 -12.69
N PRO A 374 7.78 5.78 -12.31
CA PRO A 374 8.42 5.25 -11.12
C PRO A 374 9.94 5.21 -11.30
N LEU A 375 10.67 5.09 -10.22
CA LEU A 375 12.10 4.85 -10.26
C LEU A 375 12.41 3.57 -11.07
N LYS A 376 13.51 3.60 -11.80
CA LYS A 376 14.16 2.36 -12.26
C LYS A 376 14.75 1.63 -11.07
N PHE A 377 14.95 0.33 -11.20
CA PHE A 377 15.47 -0.47 -10.09
C PHE A 377 16.85 0.01 -9.62
N GLU A 378 17.75 0.35 -10.56
CA GLU A 378 19.09 0.85 -10.26
C GLU A 378 19.03 2.23 -9.56
N GLU A 379 18.06 3.07 -9.92
CA GLU A 379 17.84 4.36 -9.25
C GLU A 379 17.33 4.16 -7.81
N PHE A 380 16.45 3.17 -7.61
CA PHE A 380 16.00 2.77 -6.28
C PHE A 380 17.15 2.25 -5.41
N GLU A 381 18.05 1.42 -5.95
CA GLU A 381 19.24 0.93 -5.23
C GLU A 381 20.21 2.06 -4.88
N ALA A 382 20.36 3.03 -5.79
CA ALA A 382 21.27 4.17 -5.58
C ALA A 382 20.83 5.12 -4.45
N LEU A 383 19.52 5.20 -4.18
CA LEU A 383 18.95 6.03 -3.10
C LEU A 383 18.96 5.34 -1.73
N GLN A 384 19.33 4.07 -1.66
CA GLN A 384 19.39 3.33 -0.41
C GLN A 384 20.66 3.66 0.38
N ASN A 385 20.50 3.96 1.66
CA ASN A 385 21.62 4.06 2.60
C ASN A 385 21.85 2.69 3.28
N GLN A 386 21.11 2.36 4.31
CA GLN A 386 21.14 1.05 4.99
C GLN A 386 19.77 0.38 4.89
N VAL A 387 19.75 -0.92 4.59
CA VAL A 387 18.52 -1.66 4.32
C VAL A 387 18.45 -2.94 5.15
N ILE A 388 17.33 -3.15 5.80
CA ILE A 388 16.94 -4.45 6.40
C ILE A 388 15.85 -5.07 5.53
N TYR A 389 16.14 -6.20 4.92
CA TYR A 389 15.15 -7.03 4.24
C TYR A 389 14.48 -7.95 5.25
N VAL A 390 13.16 -7.87 5.37
CA VAL A 390 12.37 -8.68 6.30
C VAL A 390 11.52 -9.66 5.53
N SER A 391 11.69 -10.95 5.76
CA SER A 391 10.90 -11.99 5.07
C SER A 391 10.90 -13.30 5.86
N ALA A 392 9.81 -14.05 5.75
CA ALA A 392 9.77 -15.45 6.20
C ALA A 392 10.45 -16.40 5.18
N THR A 393 10.57 -15.96 3.93
CA THR A 393 11.12 -16.74 2.81
C THR A 393 11.95 -15.81 1.90
N PRO A 394 13.15 -15.35 2.33
CA PRO A 394 13.99 -14.47 1.55
C PRO A 394 14.23 -15.03 0.13
N ALA A 395 14.33 -14.13 -0.86
CA ALA A 395 14.61 -14.46 -2.24
C ALA A 395 16.12 -14.43 -2.54
N ASP A 396 16.47 -14.87 -3.72
CA ASP A 396 17.88 -14.89 -4.16
C ASP A 396 18.51 -13.49 -4.16
N TYR A 397 17.70 -12.46 -4.45
CA TYR A 397 18.18 -11.08 -4.45
C TYR A 397 18.68 -10.64 -3.06
N GLU A 398 17.87 -10.82 -2.01
CA GLU A 398 18.22 -10.44 -0.64
C GLU A 398 19.46 -11.24 -0.18
N LEU A 399 19.46 -12.55 -0.45
CA LEU A 399 20.57 -13.42 -0.06
C LEU A 399 21.87 -13.06 -0.82
N GLN A 400 21.79 -12.67 -2.08
CA GLN A 400 22.96 -12.17 -2.83
C GLN A 400 23.49 -10.86 -2.24
N LYS A 401 22.60 -9.93 -1.84
CA LYS A 401 23.02 -8.67 -1.23
C LYS A 401 23.68 -8.83 0.14
N THR A 402 23.38 -9.92 0.85
CA THR A 402 23.92 -10.22 2.18
C THR A 402 24.90 -11.40 2.18
N ASP A 403 25.45 -11.79 1.01
CA ASP A 403 26.39 -12.90 0.84
C ASP A 403 25.90 -14.22 1.46
N GLY A 404 24.57 -14.44 1.48
CA GLY A 404 23.91 -15.59 2.06
C GLY A 404 23.76 -15.54 3.59
N VAL A 405 24.20 -14.45 4.23
CA VAL A 405 24.07 -14.27 5.68
C VAL A 405 22.71 -13.68 6.02
N TYR A 406 22.08 -14.20 7.03
CA TYR A 406 20.82 -13.66 7.55
C TYR A 406 20.72 -13.80 9.06
N VAL A 407 19.98 -12.90 9.68
CA VAL A 407 19.59 -12.96 11.08
C VAL A 407 18.34 -13.82 11.19
N GLU A 408 18.38 -14.86 12.04
CA GLU A 408 17.27 -15.80 12.17
C GLU A 408 16.36 -15.44 13.34
N GLN A 409 15.04 -15.45 13.09
CA GLN A 409 14.00 -15.25 14.11
C GLN A 409 12.86 -16.23 13.88
N VAL A 410 13.00 -17.45 14.37
CA VAL A 410 12.06 -18.56 14.14
C VAL A 410 11.23 -18.93 15.37
N ILE A 411 11.63 -18.48 16.56
CA ILE A 411 10.90 -18.72 17.79
C ILE A 411 9.69 -17.78 17.90
N ARG A 412 8.51 -18.37 18.14
CA ARG A 412 7.28 -17.65 18.47
C ARG A 412 7.14 -17.48 19.98
N PRO A 413 6.99 -16.26 20.47
CA PRO A 413 6.77 -15.99 21.91
C PRO A 413 5.57 -16.74 22.50
N THR A 414 4.56 -17.03 21.68
CA THR A 414 3.34 -17.78 22.07
C THR A 414 3.57 -19.27 22.29
N GLY A 415 4.73 -19.79 21.91
CA GLY A 415 5.05 -21.22 21.96
C GLY A 415 4.40 -22.05 20.85
N LEU A 416 3.66 -21.45 19.93
CA LEU A 416 2.98 -22.15 18.84
C LEU A 416 3.97 -22.82 17.89
N LEU A 417 3.70 -24.08 17.57
CA LEU A 417 4.54 -24.89 16.70
C LEU A 417 4.19 -24.67 15.22
N ASP A 418 5.17 -24.86 14.34
CA ASP A 418 4.87 -25.02 12.91
C ASP A 418 4.00 -26.28 12.70
N PRO A 419 3.12 -26.30 11.68
CA PRO A 419 2.20 -27.41 11.46
C PRO A 419 2.94 -28.68 11.09
N ILE A 420 2.34 -29.81 11.42
CA ILE A 420 2.81 -31.13 10.94
C ILE A 420 2.47 -31.21 9.46
N ILE A 421 3.44 -31.58 8.63
CA ILE A 421 3.23 -31.80 7.19
C ILE A 421 3.08 -33.30 6.94
N GLU A 422 1.94 -33.67 6.36
CA GLU A 422 1.70 -35.03 5.86
C GLU A 422 1.69 -35.02 4.32
N VAL A 423 2.37 -35.99 3.72
CA VAL A 423 2.27 -36.23 2.27
C VAL A 423 1.37 -37.44 2.05
N ARG A 424 0.30 -37.26 1.25
CA ARG A 424 -0.67 -38.30 0.95
C ARG A 424 -0.82 -38.49 -0.58
N PRO A 425 -1.18 -39.69 -1.05
CA PRO A 425 -1.36 -39.93 -2.49
C PRO A 425 -2.40 -39.01 -3.12
N SER A 426 -2.20 -38.64 -4.38
CA SER A 426 -3.17 -37.86 -5.15
C SER A 426 -4.42 -38.67 -5.50
N LEU A 427 -4.31 -40.00 -5.54
CA LEU A 427 -5.46 -40.88 -5.76
C LEU A 427 -6.46 -40.73 -4.61
N ASN A 428 -7.72 -40.42 -4.92
CA ASN A 428 -8.81 -40.16 -3.96
C ASN A 428 -8.57 -38.98 -3.03
N GLN A 429 -7.73 -38.01 -3.45
CA GLN A 429 -7.39 -36.82 -2.63
C GLN A 429 -8.65 -36.02 -2.19
N ILE A 430 -9.74 -36.05 -2.97
CA ILE A 430 -10.96 -35.31 -2.64
C ILE A 430 -11.75 -35.99 -1.53
N ASP A 431 -11.85 -37.32 -1.54
CA ASP A 431 -12.57 -38.07 -0.50
C ASP A 431 -11.83 -37.96 0.84
N ASP A 432 -10.50 -38.11 0.83
CA ASP A 432 -9.64 -37.91 2.01
C ASP A 432 -9.73 -36.47 2.54
N LEU A 433 -9.74 -35.47 1.65
CA LEU A 433 -9.91 -34.08 2.01
C LEU A 433 -11.27 -33.82 2.69
N ILE A 434 -12.36 -34.44 2.21
CA ILE A 434 -13.69 -34.28 2.80
C ILE A 434 -13.72 -34.83 4.23
N GLU A 435 -13.12 -35.97 4.48
CA GLU A 435 -13.00 -36.56 5.82
C GLU A 435 -12.25 -35.61 6.77
N GLU A 436 -11.12 -35.09 6.34
CA GLU A 436 -10.34 -34.12 7.12
C GLU A 436 -11.12 -32.81 7.38
N ILE A 437 -11.87 -32.31 6.39
CA ILE A 437 -12.72 -31.14 6.57
C ILE A 437 -13.80 -31.40 7.61
N GLN A 438 -14.49 -32.54 7.57
CA GLN A 438 -15.54 -32.88 8.54
C GLN A 438 -14.99 -32.92 9.96
N GLN A 439 -13.82 -33.53 10.17
CA GLN A 439 -13.14 -33.55 11.48
C GLN A 439 -12.81 -32.14 12.01
N ARG A 440 -12.55 -31.16 11.12
CA ARG A 440 -12.27 -29.77 11.51
C ARG A 440 -13.57 -29.01 11.80
N VAL A 441 -14.59 -29.21 11.01
CA VAL A 441 -15.92 -28.62 11.23
C VAL A 441 -16.50 -29.04 12.57
N GLU A 442 -16.35 -30.30 12.97
CA GLU A 442 -16.77 -30.79 14.30
C GLU A 442 -16.08 -30.06 15.47
N LYS A 443 -14.86 -29.52 15.24
CA LYS A 443 -14.07 -28.77 16.23
C LYS A 443 -14.23 -27.27 16.10
N ASP A 444 -15.12 -26.81 15.22
CA ASP A 444 -15.28 -25.39 14.87
C ASP A 444 -13.99 -24.73 14.34
N GLU A 445 -13.17 -25.50 13.63
CA GLU A 445 -11.94 -25.05 12.99
C GLU A 445 -12.15 -24.84 11.50
N ARG A 446 -11.25 -24.06 10.86
CA ARG A 446 -11.35 -23.68 9.45
C ARG A 446 -10.30 -24.37 8.60
N THR A 447 -10.61 -24.56 7.33
CA THR A 447 -9.74 -25.23 6.35
C THR A 447 -9.46 -24.33 5.15
N LEU A 448 -8.18 -24.27 4.75
CA LEU A 448 -7.76 -23.67 3.47
C LEU A 448 -7.40 -24.76 2.47
N VAL A 449 -7.89 -24.66 1.24
CA VAL A 449 -7.58 -25.61 0.17
C VAL A 449 -6.98 -24.87 -1.02
N THR A 450 -5.78 -25.26 -1.45
CA THR A 450 -5.14 -24.65 -2.63
C THR A 450 -5.18 -25.57 -3.82
N THR A 451 -5.63 -25.04 -4.96
CA THR A 451 -5.71 -25.72 -6.26
C THR A 451 -4.71 -25.11 -7.25
N LEU A 452 -4.54 -25.73 -8.41
CA LEU A 452 -3.63 -25.21 -9.46
C LEU A 452 -4.31 -24.23 -10.42
N THR A 453 -5.62 -24.32 -10.58
CA THR A 453 -6.36 -23.50 -11.55
C THR A 453 -7.67 -22.96 -10.96
N LYS A 454 -8.13 -21.82 -11.50
CA LYS A 454 -9.44 -21.25 -11.17
C LYS A 454 -10.57 -22.25 -11.37
N ARG A 455 -10.54 -22.97 -12.49
CA ARG A 455 -11.56 -23.98 -12.82
C ARG A 455 -11.63 -25.07 -11.77
N MET A 456 -10.47 -25.60 -11.31
CA MET A 456 -10.45 -26.60 -10.23
C MET A 456 -11.03 -26.04 -8.93
N ALA A 457 -10.71 -24.78 -8.58
CA ALA A 457 -11.27 -24.14 -7.39
C ALA A 457 -12.79 -24.03 -7.46
N GLU A 458 -13.32 -23.58 -8.60
CA GLU A 458 -14.77 -23.47 -8.82
C GLU A 458 -15.49 -24.83 -8.81
N GLU A 459 -14.93 -25.82 -9.49
CA GLU A 459 -15.51 -27.18 -9.54
C GLU A 459 -15.49 -27.85 -8.15
N LEU A 460 -14.38 -27.73 -7.42
CA LEU A 460 -14.27 -28.23 -6.05
C LEU A 460 -15.27 -27.54 -5.11
N THR A 461 -15.39 -26.23 -5.20
CA THR A 461 -16.36 -25.46 -4.40
C THR A 461 -17.79 -25.90 -4.66
N LYS A 462 -18.17 -26.08 -5.93
CA LYS A 462 -19.50 -26.60 -6.30
C LYS A 462 -19.73 -28.01 -5.77
N TYR A 463 -18.71 -28.85 -5.81
CA TYR A 463 -18.81 -30.23 -5.32
C TYR A 463 -19.00 -30.25 -3.80
N LEU A 464 -18.15 -29.51 -3.03
CA LEU A 464 -18.27 -29.42 -1.57
C LEU A 464 -19.62 -28.82 -1.14
N ALA A 465 -20.11 -27.81 -1.83
CA ALA A 465 -21.42 -27.22 -1.55
C ALA A 465 -22.58 -28.23 -1.76
N ARG A 466 -22.48 -29.08 -2.76
CA ARG A 466 -23.51 -30.13 -3.02
C ARG A 466 -23.62 -31.16 -1.90
N ILE A 467 -22.52 -31.44 -1.20
CA ILE A 467 -22.48 -32.33 -0.04
C ILE A 467 -22.66 -31.57 1.29
N GLN A 468 -23.21 -30.35 1.21
CA GLN A 468 -23.59 -29.50 2.36
C GLN A 468 -22.41 -28.99 3.21
N ILE A 469 -21.20 -28.95 2.70
CA ILE A 469 -20.07 -28.28 3.34
C ILE A 469 -20.18 -26.78 3.02
N ARG A 470 -20.11 -25.92 4.06
CA ARG A 470 -20.10 -24.48 3.93
C ARG A 470 -18.76 -24.02 3.37
N VAL A 471 -18.73 -23.64 2.09
CA VAL A 471 -17.51 -23.37 1.34
C VAL A 471 -17.64 -22.10 0.51
N ARG A 472 -16.57 -21.32 0.45
CA ARG A 472 -16.38 -20.24 -0.54
C ARG A 472 -15.10 -20.45 -1.34
N TYR A 473 -15.02 -19.84 -2.52
CA TYR A 473 -13.78 -19.80 -3.28
C TYR A 473 -13.32 -18.36 -3.50
N ILE A 474 -12.01 -18.19 -3.67
CA ILE A 474 -11.38 -16.91 -3.95
C ILE A 474 -10.42 -17.04 -5.13
N HIS A 475 -10.43 -16.07 -6.04
CA HIS A 475 -9.51 -16.02 -7.18
C HIS A 475 -9.05 -14.57 -7.45
N SER A 476 -8.20 -14.38 -8.45
CA SER A 476 -7.59 -13.07 -8.76
C SER A 476 -8.60 -11.98 -9.15
N ASP A 477 -9.81 -12.36 -9.60
CA ASP A 477 -10.82 -11.43 -10.10
C ASP A 477 -11.81 -10.99 -8.99
N VAL A 478 -11.64 -11.49 -7.77
CA VAL A 478 -12.34 -11.03 -6.56
C VAL A 478 -11.70 -9.72 -6.14
N ASP A 479 -12.49 -8.65 -6.00
CA ASP A 479 -11.97 -7.37 -5.61
C ASP A 479 -11.42 -7.36 -4.16
N THR A 480 -10.67 -6.32 -3.81
CA THR A 480 -9.97 -6.28 -2.52
C THR A 480 -10.95 -6.22 -1.35
N LEU A 481 -12.07 -5.52 -1.50
CA LEU A 481 -13.10 -5.40 -0.44
C LEU A 481 -13.82 -6.73 -0.23
N GLU A 482 -14.28 -7.35 -1.32
CA GLU A 482 -14.93 -8.66 -1.29
C GLU A 482 -13.98 -9.72 -0.69
N ARG A 483 -12.67 -9.61 -0.97
CA ARG A 483 -11.66 -10.50 -0.36
C ARG A 483 -11.56 -10.32 1.14
N VAL A 484 -11.57 -9.09 1.64
CA VAL A 484 -11.55 -8.80 3.09
C VAL A 484 -12.82 -9.33 3.74
N GLU A 485 -13.99 -9.13 3.12
CA GLU A 485 -15.26 -9.66 3.61
C GLU A 485 -15.26 -11.20 3.68
N ILE A 486 -14.79 -11.88 2.63
CA ILE A 486 -14.67 -13.35 2.61
C ILE A 486 -13.79 -13.85 3.76
N MET A 487 -12.67 -13.17 4.03
CA MET A 487 -11.78 -13.55 5.12
C MET A 487 -12.40 -13.31 6.50
N GLN A 488 -13.13 -12.23 6.68
CA GLN A 488 -13.87 -11.99 7.92
C GLN A 488 -14.99 -13.00 8.14
N ASP A 489 -15.71 -13.33 7.08
CA ASP A 489 -16.76 -14.34 7.12
C ASP A 489 -16.21 -15.72 7.49
N LEU A 490 -15.02 -16.10 6.99
CA LEU A 490 -14.31 -17.31 7.40
C LEU A 490 -14.00 -17.26 8.89
N ARG A 491 -13.45 -16.15 9.40
CA ARG A 491 -13.13 -15.98 10.83
C ARG A 491 -14.36 -16.01 11.71
N LYS A 492 -15.49 -15.41 11.27
CA LYS A 492 -16.78 -15.44 11.97
C LYS A 492 -17.45 -16.82 11.91
N GLY A 493 -16.94 -17.77 11.12
CA GLY A 493 -17.52 -19.10 10.97
C GLY A 493 -18.78 -19.15 10.11
N LEU A 494 -19.01 -18.15 9.25
CA LEU A 494 -20.13 -18.17 8.31
C LEU A 494 -19.95 -19.27 7.24
N PHE A 495 -18.72 -19.70 7.02
CA PHE A 495 -18.36 -20.89 6.26
C PHE A 495 -17.07 -21.51 6.81
N ASP A 496 -16.79 -22.79 6.45
CA ASP A 496 -15.74 -23.60 7.08
C ASP A 496 -14.52 -23.78 6.19
N VAL A 497 -14.72 -23.73 4.87
CA VAL A 497 -13.69 -24.03 3.88
C VAL A 497 -13.53 -22.90 2.90
N LEU A 498 -12.30 -22.46 2.72
CA LEU A 498 -11.92 -21.51 1.69
C LEU A 498 -11.05 -22.20 0.64
N VAL A 499 -11.51 -22.20 -0.62
CA VAL A 499 -10.80 -22.79 -1.75
C VAL A 499 -10.22 -21.68 -2.63
N GLY A 500 -8.97 -21.83 -3.11
CA GLY A 500 -8.43 -20.87 -4.07
C GLY A 500 -7.13 -21.34 -4.73
N VAL A 501 -6.70 -20.59 -5.74
CA VAL A 501 -5.48 -20.89 -6.50
C VAL A 501 -4.25 -20.33 -5.78
N ASN A 502 -4.34 -19.11 -5.35
CA ASN A 502 -3.28 -18.40 -4.63
C ASN A 502 -3.90 -17.65 -3.45
N LEU A 503 -4.25 -18.41 -2.41
CA LEU A 503 -4.88 -17.89 -1.19
C LEU A 503 -3.96 -17.00 -0.35
N LEU A 504 -2.72 -16.80 -0.78
CA LEU A 504 -1.61 -16.58 0.13
C LEU A 504 -0.86 -15.29 -0.16
N ARG A 505 -1.48 -14.36 -0.86
CA ARG A 505 -0.93 -13.01 -0.86
C ARG A 505 -0.96 -12.49 0.57
N GLU A 506 0.15 -11.99 1.01
CA GLU A 506 0.61 -11.64 2.35
C GLU A 506 -0.38 -10.77 3.14
N GLY A 507 -0.26 -10.78 4.47
CA GLY A 507 -0.99 -9.88 5.36
C GLY A 507 -2.24 -10.46 6.04
N LEU A 508 -2.58 -11.75 5.81
CA LEU A 508 -3.78 -12.36 6.43
C LEU A 508 -3.40 -13.21 7.64
N ASP A 509 -3.90 -12.82 8.80
CA ASP A 509 -3.79 -13.55 10.06
C ASP A 509 -5.10 -14.32 10.33
N LEU A 510 -5.05 -15.65 10.19
CA LEU A 510 -6.20 -16.56 10.32
C LEU A 510 -5.94 -17.61 11.42
N PRO A 511 -6.04 -17.22 12.70
CA PRO A 511 -5.77 -18.14 13.80
C PRO A 511 -6.78 -19.30 13.90
N GLU A 512 -7.94 -19.18 13.28
CA GLU A 512 -8.99 -20.21 13.25
C GLU A 512 -8.67 -21.34 12.25
N VAL A 513 -7.70 -21.15 11.35
CA VAL A 513 -7.31 -22.15 10.34
C VAL A 513 -6.39 -23.19 10.98
N SER A 514 -6.88 -24.41 11.09
CA SER A 514 -6.12 -25.57 11.59
C SER A 514 -5.63 -26.50 10.48
N LEU A 515 -6.28 -26.52 9.33
CA LEU A 515 -5.91 -27.36 8.19
C LEU A 515 -5.59 -26.55 6.95
N VAL A 516 -4.46 -26.85 6.34
CA VAL A 516 -4.10 -26.40 4.98
C VAL A 516 -3.92 -27.61 4.09
N ALA A 517 -4.73 -27.72 3.06
CA ALA A 517 -4.65 -28.79 2.06
C ALA A 517 -4.11 -28.25 0.73
N ILE A 518 -3.08 -28.90 0.20
CA ILE A 518 -2.43 -28.54 -1.05
C ILE A 518 -2.65 -29.66 -2.04
N LEU A 519 -3.58 -29.46 -2.98
CA LEU A 519 -3.87 -30.46 -4.03
C LEU A 519 -2.78 -30.43 -5.10
N ASP A 520 -2.44 -31.59 -5.65
CA ASP A 520 -1.44 -31.74 -6.70
C ASP A 520 -0.11 -31.02 -6.34
N ALA A 521 0.41 -31.27 -5.16
CA ALA A 521 1.59 -30.61 -4.64
C ALA A 521 2.88 -30.96 -5.40
N ASP A 522 2.90 -32.08 -6.14
CA ASP A 522 4.01 -32.55 -6.96
C ASP A 522 4.08 -31.94 -8.37
N LYS A 523 3.10 -31.12 -8.74
CA LYS A 523 3.11 -30.40 -10.03
C LYS A 523 3.99 -29.13 -9.90
N GLU A 524 5.31 -29.32 -10.05
CA GLU A 524 6.26 -28.23 -9.93
C GLU A 524 5.92 -27.04 -10.82
N GLY A 525 6.08 -25.83 -10.26
CA GLY A 525 5.81 -24.57 -10.93
C GLY A 525 5.77 -23.42 -9.93
N PHE A 526 5.42 -22.22 -10.37
CA PHE A 526 5.38 -21.02 -9.54
C PHE A 526 4.53 -21.21 -8.26
N LEU A 527 3.35 -21.87 -8.39
CA LEU A 527 2.42 -22.10 -7.26
C LEU A 527 2.85 -23.26 -6.34
N ARG A 528 3.84 -24.04 -6.70
CA ARG A 528 4.37 -25.19 -5.94
C ARG A 528 5.90 -25.08 -5.74
N SER A 529 6.45 -23.88 -5.84
CA SER A 529 7.82 -23.60 -5.45
C SER A 529 8.00 -23.72 -3.93
N THR A 530 9.20 -23.97 -3.45
CA THR A 530 9.52 -24.02 -2.01
C THR A 530 8.92 -22.84 -1.25
N ARG A 531 9.08 -21.62 -1.78
CA ARG A 531 8.55 -20.39 -1.18
C ARG A 531 7.03 -20.43 -1.05
N SER A 532 6.34 -20.76 -2.14
CA SER A 532 4.88 -20.85 -2.16
C SER A 532 4.37 -21.92 -1.19
N LEU A 533 4.99 -23.10 -1.17
CA LEU A 533 4.63 -24.17 -0.24
C LEU A 533 4.87 -23.78 1.21
N THR A 534 6.03 -23.20 1.55
CA THR A 534 6.35 -22.75 2.92
C THR A 534 5.37 -21.68 3.42
N GLN A 535 5.00 -20.73 2.59
CA GLN A 535 4.00 -19.70 2.94
C GLN A 535 2.60 -20.30 3.15
N THR A 536 2.23 -21.24 2.29
CA THR A 536 0.95 -21.96 2.37
C THR A 536 0.85 -22.75 3.68
N VAL A 537 1.82 -23.59 3.94
CA VAL A 537 1.93 -24.39 5.17
C VAL A 537 1.90 -23.47 6.39
N GLY A 538 2.63 -22.36 6.36
CA GLY A 538 2.72 -21.42 7.46
C GLY A 538 1.38 -20.77 7.86
N ARG A 539 0.32 -20.86 7.04
CA ARG A 539 -1.02 -20.37 7.42
C ARG A 539 -1.66 -21.16 8.55
N ALA A 540 -1.34 -22.44 8.69
CA ALA A 540 -1.81 -23.25 9.82
C ALA A 540 -0.94 -23.09 11.09
N ALA A 541 0.16 -22.35 11.06
CA ALA A 541 1.08 -22.19 12.18
C ALA A 541 0.56 -21.31 13.33
N ARG A 542 -0.63 -20.72 13.17
CA ARG A 542 -1.31 -19.88 14.18
C ARG A 542 -2.29 -20.67 15.04
N ASN A 543 -2.58 -21.90 14.67
CA ASN A 543 -3.50 -22.78 15.38
C ASN A 543 -2.74 -23.85 16.17
N LEU A 544 -3.24 -24.20 17.36
CA LEU A 544 -2.66 -25.27 18.20
C LEU A 544 -2.69 -26.64 17.49
N ASN A 545 -3.73 -26.88 16.70
CA ASN A 545 -3.95 -28.12 15.96
C ASN A 545 -3.49 -27.99 14.48
N GLY A 546 -2.54 -27.09 14.22
CA GLY A 546 -2.05 -26.78 12.87
C GLY A 546 -1.52 -28.01 12.14
N LYS A 547 -2.09 -28.32 10.97
CA LYS A 547 -1.74 -29.43 10.10
C LYS A 547 -1.73 -28.97 8.64
N ALA A 548 -0.77 -29.47 7.87
CA ALA A 548 -0.73 -29.28 6.42
C ALA A 548 -0.72 -30.65 5.73
N ILE A 549 -1.53 -30.81 4.70
CA ILE A 549 -1.56 -32.02 3.88
C ILE A 549 -1.14 -31.64 2.46
N MET A 550 -0.12 -32.32 1.95
CA MET A 550 0.32 -32.21 0.57
C MET A 550 -0.10 -33.50 -0.18
N TYR A 551 -1.07 -33.37 -1.08
CA TYR A 551 -1.46 -34.48 -1.93
C TYR A 551 -0.52 -34.57 -3.12
N ALA A 552 0.25 -35.68 -3.20
CA ALA A 552 1.30 -35.86 -4.17
C ALA A 552 1.62 -37.35 -4.35
N ASP A 553 1.92 -37.76 -5.59
CA ASP A 553 2.36 -39.12 -5.89
C ASP A 553 3.87 -39.30 -5.73
N LYS A 554 4.61 -38.20 -5.76
CA LYS A 554 6.06 -38.15 -5.53
C LYS A 554 6.46 -36.90 -4.75
N ILE A 555 7.46 -37.00 -3.91
CA ILE A 555 8.03 -35.84 -3.21
C ILE A 555 9.00 -35.13 -4.14
N THR A 556 8.73 -33.87 -4.45
CA THR A 556 9.60 -33.01 -5.27
C THR A 556 10.69 -32.36 -4.42
N LYS A 557 11.69 -31.77 -5.06
CA LYS A 557 12.75 -31.02 -4.34
C LYS A 557 12.16 -29.85 -3.53
N SER A 558 11.17 -29.15 -4.08
CA SER A 558 10.49 -28.04 -3.40
C SER A 558 9.71 -28.51 -2.18
N MET A 559 9.02 -29.64 -2.28
CA MET A 559 8.31 -30.25 -1.14
C MET A 559 9.29 -30.69 -0.07
N GLN A 560 10.37 -31.43 -0.43
CA GLN A 560 11.34 -31.91 0.54
C GLN A 560 11.97 -30.76 1.32
N LYS A 561 12.40 -29.69 0.62
CA LYS A 561 12.95 -28.52 1.29
C LYS A 561 11.96 -27.85 2.24
N THR A 562 10.69 -27.73 1.85
CA THR A 562 9.63 -27.18 2.73
C THR A 562 9.42 -28.05 3.98
N ILE A 563 9.41 -29.37 3.82
CA ILE A 563 9.26 -30.32 4.92
C ILE A 563 10.44 -30.20 5.89
N ASP A 564 11.67 -30.20 5.36
CA ASP A 564 12.88 -30.14 6.17
C ASP A 564 12.96 -28.81 6.96
N GLU A 565 12.69 -27.68 6.31
CA GLU A 565 12.67 -26.37 6.96
C GLU A 565 11.57 -26.26 8.03
N THR A 566 10.38 -26.82 7.77
CA THR A 566 9.27 -26.78 8.71
C THR A 566 9.56 -27.67 9.93
N ASN A 567 10.15 -28.85 9.73
CA ASN A 567 10.57 -29.76 10.82
C ASN A 567 11.67 -29.11 11.67
N TYR A 568 12.69 -28.50 11.06
CA TYR A 568 13.74 -27.77 11.77
C TYR A 568 13.15 -26.67 12.68
N ARG A 569 12.26 -25.85 12.15
CA ARG A 569 11.59 -24.78 12.92
C ARG A 569 10.76 -25.35 14.05
N ARG A 570 10.05 -26.44 13.79
CA ARG A 570 9.23 -27.14 14.79
C ARG A 570 10.06 -27.70 15.92
N GLU A 571 11.17 -28.38 15.64
CA GLU A 571 12.09 -28.93 16.62
C GLU A 571 12.72 -27.83 17.48
N LYS A 572 13.20 -26.75 16.86
CA LYS A 572 13.75 -25.59 17.57
C LYS A 572 12.74 -24.94 18.50
N GLN A 573 11.48 -24.84 18.09
CA GLN A 573 10.39 -24.30 18.92
C GLN A 573 10.06 -25.25 20.09
N ILE A 574 10.02 -26.57 19.87
CA ILE A 574 9.78 -27.56 20.92
C ILE A 574 10.88 -27.50 21.97
N GLN A 575 12.14 -27.44 21.54
CA GLN A 575 13.28 -27.31 22.43
C GLN A 575 13.17 -26.04 23.29
N TYR A 576 12.90 -24.90 22.66
CA TYR A 576 12.71 -23.63 23.36
C TYR A 576 11.55 -23.66 24.35
N ASN A 577 10.41 -24.26 23.98
CA ASN A 577 9.25 -24.40 24.86
C ASN A 577 9.59 -25.28 26.09
N THR A 578 10.35 -26.35 25.89
CA THR A 578 10.78 -27.26 26.95
C THR A 578 11.74 -26.56 27.92
N ASP A 579 12.76 -25.89 27.38
CA ASP A 579 13.79 -25.22 28.19
C ASP A 579 13.22 -24.06 29.03
N ASN A 580 12.17 -23.38 28.50
CA ASN A 580 11.54 -22.23 29.15
C ASN A 580 10.20 -22.59 29.83
N ASN A 581 9.81 -23.87 29.86
CA ASN A 581 8.53 -24.35 30.42
C ASN A 581 7.30 -23.59 29.85
N ILE A 582 7.31 -23.30 28.55
CA ILE A 582 6.25 -22.61 27.85
C ILE A 582 5.22 -23.62 27.32
N LYS A 583 3.95 -23.41 27.67
CA LYS A 583 2.84 -24.14 27.05
C LYS A 583 2.31 -23.31 25.88
N PRO A 584 2.19 -23.90 24.66
CA PRO A 584 1.62 -23.24 23.51
C PRO A 584 0.24 -22.63 23.84
N LYS A 585 0.02 -21.37 23.51
CA LYS A 585 -1.26 -20.69 23.73
C LYS A 585 -1.84 -20.25 22.39
N ALA A 586 -3.14 -20.55 22.20
CA ALA A 586 -3.87 -20.03 21.06
C ALA A 586 -3.90 -18.50 21.09
N LEU A 587 -3.77 -17.90 19.94
CA LEU A 587 -3.97 -16.45 19.77
C LEU A 587 -5.48 -16.17 19.76
N ASN A 588 -6.07 -15.94 20.92
CA ASN A 588 -7.42 -15.40 21.00
C ASN A 588 -7.35 -13.89 20.71
N LYS A 589 -7.28 -13.51 19.46
CA LYS A 589 -7.74 -12.18 19.07
C LYS A 589 -9.26 -12.23 19.12
N SER A 590 -9.86 -11.80 20.26
CA SER A 590 -11.29 -11.69 20.39
C SER A 590 -11.82 -10.82 19.24
N LEU A 591 -12.86 -11.30 18.57
CA LEU A 591 -13.63 -10.52 17.60
C LEU A 591 -14.17 -9.22 18.24
N ASP A 592 -14.32 -9.21 19.56
CA ASP A 592 -14.80 -8.07 20.37
C ASP A 592 -13.74 -6.98 20.61
N ASN A 593 -12.43 -7.26 20.50
CA ASN A 593 -11.40 -6.21 20.53
C ASN A 593 -11.38 -5.35 19.24
N ALA A 594 -12.05 -5.80 18.18
CA ALA A 594 -12.34 -4.97 17.01
C ALA A 594 -13.43 -3.90 17.27
N LEU A 595 -14.18 -4.01 18.36
CA LEU A 595 -15.29 -3.11 18.75
C LEU A 595 -14.99 -2.26 19.98
N SER A 596 -13.83 -2.39 20.64
CA SER A 596 -13.41 -1.44 21.66
C SER A 596 -13.05 -0.09 21.03
N LYS A 597 -13.34 1.01 21.68
CA LYS A 597 -13.25 2.40 21.14
C LYS A 597 -11.90 2.78 20.54
N ASN A 598 -10.82 2.02 20.80
CA ASN A 598 -9.49 2.23 20.21
C ASN A 598 -9.21 1.34 18.99
N SER A 599 -10.01 0.27 18.75
CA SER A 599 -9.90 -0.60 17.59
C SER A 599 -10.79 -0.17 16.43
N VAL A 600 -11.78 0.71 16.69
CA VAL A 600 -12.59 1.31 15.61
C VAL A 600 -11.70 2.12 14.66
N SER A 601 -10.63 2.79 15.17
CA SER A 601 -9.68 3.48 14.30
C SER A 601 -8.85 2.52 13.45
N THR A 602 -8.33 1.42 14.01
CA THR A 602 -7.52 0.45 13.26
C THR A 602 -8.35 -0.29 12.22
N TYR A 603 -9.58 -0.63 12.57
CA TYR A 603 -10.51 -1.35 11.70
C TYR A 603 -11.11 -0.45 10.62
N SER A 604 -11.39 0.82 10.95
CA SER A 604 -11.74 1.83 9.95
C SER A 604 -10.57 2.11 9.01
N TYR A 605 -9.34 2.17 9.49
CA TYR A 605 -8.14 2.31 8.65
C TYR A 605 -7.89 1.08 7.77
N GLU A 606 -8.07 -0.14 8.28
CA GLU A 606 -8.00 -1.36 7.46
C GLU A 606 -9.13 -1.41 6.42
N LEU A 607 -10.34 -1.01 6.78
CA LEU A 607 -11.49 -0.96 5.87
C LEU A 607 -11.38 0.21 4.87
N GLU A 608 -10.90 1.38 5.31
CA GLU A 608 -10.63 2.53 4.44
C GLU A 608 -9.42 2.30 3.56
N ALA A 609 -8.34 1.68 4.08
CA ALA A 609 -7.22 1.26 3.27
C ALA A 609 -7.58 0.16 2.28
N ALA A 610 -8.49 -0.77 2.65
CA ALA A 610 -9.03 -1.75 1.73
C ALA A 610 -9.99 -1.12 0.70
N LYS A 611 -10.78 -0.11 1.10
CA LYS A 611 -11.58 0.71 0.17
C LYS A 611 -10.70 1.52 -0.78
N ALA A 612 -9.59 2.06 -0.27
CA ALA A 612 -8.60 2.79 -1.06
C ALA A 612 -7.67 1.87 -1.87
N ALA A 613 -7.63 0.57 -1.58
CA ALA A 613 -6.85 -0.44 -2.30
C ALA A 613 -7.66 -1.05 -3.45
N GLU A 614 -8.30 -0.23 -4.29
CA GLU A 614 -8.98 -0.73 -5.48
C GLU A 614 -8.03 -1.43 -6.45
N PRO A 615 -8.57 -2.42 -7.20
CA PRO A 615 -7.77 -3.37 -7.95
C PRO A 615 -6.95 -2.65 -9.03
N GLU A 616 -5.77 -3.19 -9.27
CA GLU A 616 -5.13 -3.06 -10.58
C GLU A 616 -6.21 -3.26 -11.63
N SER A 617 -6.52 -2.19 -12.33
CA SER A 617 -7.62 -2.02 -13.28
C SER A 617 -7.88 -3.30 -14.09
N ASP A 618 -9.02 -3.91 -13.86
CA ASP A 618 -9.66 -4.80 -14.83
C ASP A 618 -9.97 -3.97 -16.08
N TYR A 619 -9.08 -4.02 -17.05
CA TYR A 619 -9.34 -3.54 -18.41
C TYR A 619 -10.39 -4.46 -19.03
N LEU A 620 -11.64 -4.29 -18.61
CA LEU A 620 -12.75 -5.05 -19.20
C LEU A 620 -13.06 -4.48 -20.57
N THR A 621 -12.76 -5.25 -21.60
CA THR A 621 -13.22 -4.93 -22.95
C THR A 621 -14.75 -4.89 -23.00
N LYS A 622 -15.32 -4.17 -23.95
CA LYS A 622 -16.78 -4.14 -24.18
C LYS A 622 -17.41 -5.54 -24.16
N SER A 623 -16.77 -6.51 -24.79
CA SER A 623 -17.21 -7.91 -24.81
C SER A 623 -17.19 -8.56 -23.41
N GLN A 624 -16.20 -8.24 -22.58
CA GLN A 624 -16.11 -8.75 -21.22
C GLN A 624 -17.14 -8.09 -20.29
N LEU A 625 -17.42 -6.79 -20.44
CA LEU A 625 -18.48 -6.10 -19.72
C LEU A 625 -19.86 -6.65 -20.08
N GLU A 626 -20.15 -6.87 -21.37
CA GLU A 626 -21.39 -7.49 -21.81
C GLU A 626 -21.55 -8.92 -21.27
N LYS A 627 -20.45 -9.68 -21.18
CA LYS A 627 -20.44 -11.01 -20.58
C LYS A 627 -20.73 -10.95 -19.09
N LYS A 628 -20.07 -10.05 -18.34
CA LYS A 628 -20.32 -9.85 -16.89
C LYS A 628 -21.76 -9.39 -16.62
N ILE A 629 -22.31 -8.51 -17.44
CA ILE A 629 -23.73 -8.10 -17.32
C ILE A 629 -24.68 -9.29 -17.49
N ARG A 630 -24.43 -10.17 -18.47
CA ARG A 630 -25.26 -11.36 -18.68
C ARG A 630 -25.14 -12.35 -17.52
N GLU A 631 -23.94 -12.58 -17.03
CA GLU A 631 -23.68 -13.46 -15.87
C GLU A 631 -24.38 -12.94 -14.62
N LYS A 632 -24.21 -11.64 -14.30
CA LYS A 632 -24.83 -11.00 -13.12
C LYS A 632 -26.36 -10.95 -13.24
N ARG A 633 -26.91 -10.77 -14.45
CA ARG A 633 -28.37 -10.84 -14.70
C ARG A 633 -28.90 -12.23 -14.39
N LYS A 634 -28.21 -13.30 -14.83
CA LYS A 634 -28.58 -14.66 -14.52
C LYS A 634 -28.52 -14.97 -13.03
N MET A 635 -27.50 -14.44 -12.32
CA MET A 635 -27.40 -14.56 -10.86
C MET A 635 -28.53 -13.82 -10.15
N MET A 636 -28.86 -12.62 -10.59
CA MET A 636 -29.97 -11.82 -10.06
C MET A 636 -31.31 -12.56 -10.22
N GLU A 637 -31.56 -13.12 -11.39
CA GLU A 637 -32.79 -13.93 -11.68
C GLU A 637 -32.85 -15.20 -10.82
N THR A 638 -31.70 -15.83 -10.57
CA THR A 638 -31.62 -17.02 -9.71
C THR A 638 -31.86 -16.66 -8.24
N ALA A 639 -31.29 -15.58 -7.74
CA ALA A 639 -31.51 -15.09 -6.40
C ALA A 639 -32.99 -14.64 -6.20
N ALA A 640 -33.57 -13.96 -7.19
CA ALA A 640 -34.97 -13.57 -7.16
C ALA A 640 -35.92 -14.80 -7.14
N LYS A 641 -35.63 -15.86 -7.89
CA LYS A 641 -36.37 -17.13 -7.85
C LYS A 641 -36.21 -17.85 -6.50
N ALA A 642 -35.10 -17.70 -5.84
CA ALA A 642 -34.83 -18.21 -4.48
C ALA A 642 -35.43 -17.33 -3.37
N LEU A 643 -36.13 -16.23 -3.74
CA LEU A 643 -36.70 -15.23 -2.82
C LEU A 643 -35.65 -14.49 -1.97
N ASP A 644 -34.38 -14.54 -2.38
CA ASP A 644 -33.30 -13.75 -1.77
C ASP A 644 -33.24 -12.36 -2.43
N PHE A 645 -34.12 -11.47 -1.96
CA PHE A 645 -34.26 -10.12 -2.50
C PHE A 645 -33.06 -9.22 -2.19
N LEU A 646 -32.31 -9.49 -1.11
CA LEU A 646 -31.11 -8.74 -0.75
C LEU A 646 -29.96 -9.04 -1.73
N GLU A 647 -29.76 -10.30 -2.05
CA GLU A 647 -28.75 -10.71 -3.02
C GLU A 647 -29.13 -10.30 -4.44
N ALA A 648 -30.41 -10.41 -4.80
CA ALA A 648 -30.93 -9.90 -6.07
C ALA A 648 -30.73 -8.39 -6.23
N ALA A 649 -30.92 -7.60 -5.18
CA ALA A 649 -30.67 -6.16 -5.20
C ALA A 649 -29.18 -5.83 -5.40
N LYS A 650 -28.25 -6.55 -4.76
CA LYS A 650 -26.80 -6.40 -4.96
C LYS A 650 -26.40 -6.66 -6.42
N PHE A 651 -26.90 -7.74 -7.02
CA PHE A 651 -26.63 -8.03 -8.43
C PHE A 651 -27.23 -6.99 -9.39
N ARG A 652 -28.42 -6.45 -9.09
CA ARG A 652 -29.03 -5.34 -9.84
C ARG A 652 -28.11 -4.11 -9.84
N ASP A 653 -27.57 -3.76 -8.69
CA ASP A 653 -26.75 -2.57 -8.52
C ASP A 653 -25.38 -2.75 -9.23
N GLN A 654 -24.81 -3.96 -9.20
CA GLN A 654 -23.62 -4.32 -9.98
C GLN A 654 -23.89 -4.26 -11.49
N ILE A 655 -25.04 -4.76 -11.96
CA ILE A 655 -25.45 -4.66 -13.38
C ILE A 655 -25.54 -3.19 -13.80
N LYS A 656 -26.14 -2.33 -12.99
CA LYS A 656 -26.26 -0.90 -13.25
C LYS A 656 -24.89 -0.23 -13.36
N ALA A 657 -23.95 -0.58 -12.48
CA ALA A 657 -22.57 -0.09 -12.52
C ALA A 657 -21.85 -0.52 -13.82
N TYR A 658 -21.98 -1.79 -14.22
CA TYR A 658 -21.40 -2.29 -15.48
C TYR A 658 -22.07 -1.68 -16.72
N GLN A 659 -23.38 -1.42 -16.68
CA GLN A 659 -24.10 -0.74 -17.76
C GLN A 659 -23.64 0.69 -17.93
N THR A 660 -23.46 1.43 -16.85
CA THR A 660 -22.91 2.80 -16.86
C THR A 660 -21.49 2.81 -17.44
N LYS A 661 -20.65 1.80 -17.06
CA LYS A 661 -19.31 1.63 -17.66
C LYS A 661 -19.40 1.31 -19.17
N LEU A 662 -20.35 0.47 -19.57
CA LEU A 662 -20.55 0.10 -20.97
C LEU A 662 -21.08 1.27 -21.82
N GLU A 663 -21.93 2.12 -21.25
CA GLU A 663 -22.43 3.34 -21.89
C GLU A 663 -21.31 4.37 -22.09
N LYS A 664 -20.44 4.53 -21.11
CA LYS A 664 -19.23 5.38 -21.22
C LYS A 664 -18.25 4.88 -22.30
N LEU A 665 -18.24 3.57 -22.61
CA LEU A 665 -17.45 2.99 -23.71
C LEU A 665 -18.12 3.11 -25.09
N LYS A 666 -19.37 3.57 -25.16
CA LYS A 666 -20.10 3.78 -26.42
C LYS A 666 -20.07 5.23 -26.92
N ILE A 667 -19.61 6.15 -26.08
CA ILE A 667 -19.36 7.55 -26.41
C ILE A 667 -17.87 7.69 -26.76
#